data_eb93f2c45c8d49268e97f6bc54fa550d
#
_entry.id   eb93f2c45c8d49268e97f6bc54fa550d
#
_cell.length_a   1.000
_cell.length_b   1.000
_cell.length_c   1.000
_cell.angle_alpha   90.00
_cell.angle_beta   90.00
_cell.angle_gamma   90.00
#
_symmetry.space_group_name_H-M   'P 1'
#
loop_
_entity.id
_entity.type
_entity.pdbx_description
1 polymer ?
#
loop_
_entity_poly.entity_id
_entity_poly.type
_entity_poly.pdbx_seq_one_letter_code
_entity_poly.pdbx_strand_id
1 'polypeptide(L)'
;MHCLRPALLARLARSRPWAPLLRRGAAVGGEEERFVFPEYEPEPRKTAAAAATAATAASRREREPGRERREPGRERREPGRERRERGSLSAARRPNPSVPPSGVSCLGCGAELQCRDSAAPGFMPAEKYRSLSDGSDGVAVLRNAVCQRCWMLSHHSQALGLRLPPEQHRLVVSTALRRPLRHGRGPLLLYILDLLELPDPVLPQLQGLMSPDVPAAGLLVVGNKVDLLPADAPGHLGRLRERLTAACAQAGLRAFPLVDVRLVSAKTGFGLEGLVSRLQRSWKCAGDVYLLGATNSGKSTLFNTLLRSDYCKSRAPDIVNRATVSPWPGTTLNLLKFPIINPTCDRIFRRQERLKEEATKTEDQLSSEERKYLNHLKKQGYLVGRVGRTFQRQKSTTVVDFDPDMLSYSTDEEPTQSPKKHEEKEDFTYNEVKDARWCFDTPGIIKENCVLNLLTEKEVKLVLPTQAIVPRTFILKPGMVLFLAALGRVDYLEGEKPAWFTVVASNLLPVHITALSNADALYKKHAGQDLLKVPMGGEERMKEFPHLVPQDITLKGIGTTEAVADIKLSSAGWVAVTAHEEEEVLLRAYTPQGTALVVREPPLLPYISAVRGARIGHSAAYRTKRPPSLVENLKITGRR
;
A
#
# COMPACT_ATOMS: atom_id res chain seq x y z
N MET A 1 61.81 -17.01 -3.87
CA MET A 1 62.83 -15.94 -4.12
C MET A 1 62.08 -14.62 -4.20
N HIS A 2 62.39 -13.79 -3.24
CA HIS A 2 62.32 -12.31 -3.14
C HIS A 2 60.98 -11.62 -3.49
N CYS A 3 60.26 -11.14 -2.49
CA CYS A 3 60.44 -9.89 -1.69
C CYS A 3 60.46 -8.61 -2.54
N LEU A 4 59.44 -7.72 -2.32
CA LEU A 4 59.63 -6.42 -1.68
C LEU A 4 58.36 -5.52 -1.77
N ARG A 5 57.85 -5.12 -0.63
CA ARG A 5 57.13 -3.84 -0.41
C ARG A 5 58.15 -2.69 -0.35
N PRO A 6 57.79 -1.45 -0.56
CA PRO A 6 57.46 -0.52 0.53
C PRO A 6 56.34 0.49 0.17
N ALA A 7 55.50 0.98 1.02
CA ALA A 7 55.54 1.90 2.16
C ALA A 7 55.93 3.38 1.85
N LEU A 8 55.01 4.28 2.34
CA LEU A 8 55.16 5.68 2.75
C LEU A 8 55.11 6.79 1.67
N LEU A 9 54.10 7.70 1.79
CA LEU A 9 54.33 9.01 2.41
C LEU A 9 53.06 9.84 2.50
N ALA A 10 52.71 10.20 3.74
CA ALA A 10 51.73 11.25 4.07
C ALA A 10 52.35 12.63 3.77
N ARG A 11 51.56 13.54 3.20
CA ARG A 11 51.78 14.98 3.33
C ARG A 11 50.48 15.73 3.58
N LEU A 12 50.44 16.35 4.71
CA LEU A 12 49.59 17.42 5.18
C LEU A 12 49.63 18.63 4.21
N ALA A 13 48.50 19.14 3.82
CA ALA A 13 48.40 20.52 3.37
C ALA A 13 47.17 21.18 4.03
N ARG A 14 47.50 22.14 4.89
CA ARG A 14 46.58 23.11 5.50
C ARG A 14 45.99 24.01 4.42
N SER A 15 44.70 24.22 4.40
CA SER A 15 44.09 25.33 3.67
C SER A 15 43.14 26.10 4.58
N ARG A 16 43.33 27.41 4.52
CA ARG A 16 42.71 28.51 5.30
C ARG A 16 41.23 28.63 5.08
N PRO A 17 40.50 29.25 6.04
CA PRO A 17 39.06 29.53 5.89
C PRO A 17 38.82 30.76 4.99
N TRP A 18 37.88 30.66 4.10
CA TRP A 18 37.36 31.79 3.32
C TRP A 18 36.20 32.43 4.08
N ALA A 19 36.31 33.73 4.29
CA ALA A 19 35.30 34.61 4.86
C ALA A 19 34.16 34.86 3.81
N PRO A 20 32.92 35.09 4.27
CA PRO A 20 31.82 35.37 3.36
C PRO A 20 31.81 36.85 2.94
N LEU A 21 31.82 37.14 1.65
CA LEU A 21 31.48 38.41 1.07
C LEU A 21 29.97 38.63 1.10
N LEU A 22 29.54 39.52 1.97
CA LEU A 22 28.19 40.11 1.98
C LEU A 22 27.93 40.84 0.66
N ARG A 23 27.09 40.30 -0.22
CA ARG A 23 26.38 41.06 -1.23
C ARG A 23 24.91 41.18 -0.82
N ARG A 24 24.49 42.39 -0.53
CA ARG A 24 23.09 42.81 -0.50
C ARG A 24 22.48 42.54 -1.88
N GLY A 25 21.55 41.60 -1.96
CA GLY A 25 20.72 41.32 -3.12
C GLY A 25 19.26 41.43 -2.72
N ALA A 26 18.48 42.11 -3.53
CA ALA A 26 17.09 42.47 -3.36
C ALA A 26 16.19 41.28 -2.97
N ALA A 27 15.19 41.57 -2.15
CA ALA A 27 14.11 40.65 -1.81
C ALA A 27 13.34 40.26 -3.07
N VAL A 28 13.54 39.02 -3.51
CA VAL A 28 12.65 38.34 -4.45
C VAL A 28 11.73 37.50 -3.58
N GLY A 29 10.41 37.73 -3.71
CA GLY A 29 9.37 37.09 -2.93
C GLY A 29 9.55 35.57 -2.92
N GLY A 30 9.63 35.03 -1.71
CA GLY A 30 9.76 33.58 -1.51
C GLY A 30 8.50 32.87 -1.96
N GLU A 31 8.65 32.02 -2.97
CA GLU A 31 7.65 31.02 -3.30
C GLU A 31 7.56 30.04 -2.14
N GLU A 32 6.42 29.98 -1.47
CA GLU A 32 6.14 28.95 -0.46
C GLU A 32 6.11 27.58 -1.14
N GLU A 33 7.17 26.80 -0.94
CA GLU A 33 7.25 25.41 -1.38
C GLU A 33 6.25 24.55 -0.59
N ARG A 34 5.17 24.10 -1.24
CA ARG A 34 4.17 23.21 -0.64
C ARG A 34 4.57 21.76 -0.83
N PHE A 35 4.63 21.03 0.30
CA PHE A 35 4.78 19.58 0.29
C PHE A 35 3.52 18.90 -0.22
N VAL A 36 3.69 17.95 -1.13
CA VAL A 36 2.62 17.06 -1.59
C VAL A 36 2.86 15.69 -0.98
N PHE A 37 1.98 15.30 -0.04
CA PHE A 37 2.03 13.99 0.56
C PHE A 37 1.21 12.98 -0.26
N PRO A 38 1.67 11.71 -0.39
CA PRO A 38 0.89 10.70 -1.09
C PRO A 38 -0.41 10.38 -0.34
N GLU A 39 -1.51 10.22 -1.05
CA GLU A 39 -2.79 9.65 -0.59
C GLU A 39 -3.57 10.44 0.49
N TYR A 40 -3.36 11.74 0.64
CA TYR A 40 -4.21 12.51 1.55
C TYR A 40 -5.55 12.88 0.90
N GLU A 41 -6.61 12.21 1.34
CA GLU A 41 -7.99 12.69 1.22
C GLU A 41 -8.46 13.11 2.62
N PRO A 42 -8.94 14.36 2.83
CA PRO A 42 -9.50 14.74 4.11
C PRO A 42 -10.73 13.88 4.39
N GLU A 43 -10.76 13.21 5.55
CA GLU A 43 -11.98 12.52 6.00
C GLU A 43 -13.15 13.51 5.98
N PRO A 44 -14.34 13.10 5.47
CA PRO A 44 -15.52 13.96 5.52
C PRO A 44 -15.78 14.34 6.97
N ARG A 45 -15.90 15.64 7.23
CA ARG A 45 -16.22 16.18 8.56
C ARG A 45 -17.49 15.48 9.05
N LYS A 46 -17.37 14.66 10.08
CA LYS A 46 -18.52 14.16 10.83
C LYS A 46 -19.22 15.40 11.40
N THR A 47 -20.37 15.71 10.85
CA THR A 47 -21.22 16.78 11.36
C THR A 47 -21.55 16.47 12.82
N ALA A 48 -21.50 17.49 13.67
CA ALA A 48 -21.63 17.42 15.12
C ALA A 48 -22.98 16.84 15.65
N ALA A 49 -23.85 16.34 14.77
CA ALA A 49 -25.13 15.73 15.11
C ALA A 49 -25.04 14.29 15.65
N ALA A 50 -23.90 13.61 15.51
CA ALA A 50 -23.72 12.23 15.99
C ALA A 50 -23.11 12.12 17.40
N ALA A 51 -22.70 13.25 18.02
CA ALA A 51 -22.10 13.24 19.34
C ALA A 51 -23.12 13.45 20.49
N ALA A 52 -24.36 13.80 20.18
CA ALA A 52 -25.39 14.07 21.20
C ALA A 52 -26.19 12.83 21.64
N THR A 53 -26.08 11.71 20.92
CA THR A 53 -26.84 10.47 21.21
C THR A 53 -26.07 9.42 22.03
N ALA A 54 -24.77 9.65 22.27
CA ALA A 54 -23.96 8.70 23.04
C ALA A 54 -23.78 9.05 24.54
N ALA A 55 -24.24 10.23 24.99
CA ALA A 55 -24.03 10.71 26.34
C ALA A 55 -25.22 10.48 27.31
N THR A 56 -26.34 9.89 26.84
CA THR A 56 -27.56 9.71 27.66
C THR A 56 -27.83 8.25 28.10
N ALA A 57 -26.90 7.31 27.85
CA ALA A 57 -27.08 5.90 28.19
C ALA A 57 -26.33 5.41 29.45
N ALA A 58 -25.75 6.29 30.26
CA ALA A 58 -24.90 5.88 31.40
C ALA A 58 -25.34 6.47 32.76
N SER A 59 -26.64 6.64 33.02
CA SER A 59 -27.10 6.81 34.38
C SER A 59 -28.58 6.48 34.53
N ARG A 60 -28.89 5.25 34.87
CA ARG A 60 -30.02 4.83 35.69
C ARG A 60 -30.04 3.33 35.86
N ARG A 61 -29.40 2.87 36.91
CA ARG A 61 -29.79 1.62 37.59
C ARG A 61 -30.46 1.99 38.90
N GLU A 62 -31.54 1.27 39.15
CA GLU A 62 -32.26 1.00 40.41
C GLU A 62 -33.67 1.60 40.48
N ARG A 63 -34.63 0.69 40.35
CA ARG A 63 -35.75 0.30 41.22
C ARG A 63 -36.94 -0.26 40.45
N GLU A 64 -37.19 -1.54 40.64
CA GLU A 64 -38.50 -2.19 40.47
C GLU A 64 -39.39 -1.94 41.70
N PRO A 65 -40.73 -2.32 41.76
CA PRO A 65 -41.56 -3.08 40.86
C PRO A 65 -43.04 -2.62 40.73
N GLY A 66 -43.75 -3.19 39.74
CA GLY A 66 -45.16 -3.62 39.92
C GLY A 66 -46.26 -2.77 39.27
N ARG A 67 -46.90 -3.28 38.23
CA ARG A 67 -48.33 -3.65 38.10
C ARG A 67 -48.84 -3.60 36.65
N GLU A 68 -49.51 -4.69 36.36
CA GLU A 68 -50.30 -4.99 35.14
C GLU A 68 -51.35 -3.91 34.75
N ARG A 69 -51.61 -3.71 33.43
CA ARG A 69 -52.94 -3.83 32.79
C ARG A 69 -52.90 -3.52 31.29
N ARG A 70 -53.29 -4.55 30.52
CA ARG A 70 -54.15 -4.61 29.34
C ARG A 70 -54.16 -3.52 28.25
N GLU A 71 -53.96 -4.05 27.05
CA GLU A 71 -54.22 -3.62 25.66
C GLU A 71 -55.57 -2.85 25.40
N PRO A 72 -55.82 -2.24 24.20
CA PRO A 72 -55.53 -2.76 22.86
C PRO A 72 -55.17 -1.73 21.73
N GLY A 73 -54.45 -2.27 20.75
CA GLY A 73 -54.61 -2.07 19.31
C GLY A 73 -54.70 -0.69 18.68
N ARG A 74 -53.71 -0.40 17.83
CA ARG A 74 -53.92 0.21 16.51
C ARG A 74 -52.66 0.07 15.65
N GLU A 75 -52.75 -0.85 14.70
CA GLU A 75 -51.85 -0.89 13.55
C GLU A 75 -51.92 0.44 12.76
N ARG A 76 -50.78 1.06 12.53
CA ARG A 76 -50.56 1.98 11.42
C ARG A 76 -49.48 1.43 10.53
N ARG A 77 -49.92 0.83 9.43
CA ARG A 77 -49.07 0.50 8.29
C ARG A 77 -48.55 1.79 7.69
N GLU A 78 -47.24 1.96 7.62
CA GLU A 78 -46.58 2.86 6.66
C GLU A 78 -46.19 2.05 5.43
N PRO A 79 -46.73 2.32 4.26
CA PRO A 79 -46.26 1.72 3.03
C PRO A 79 -45.37 2.71 2.28
N GLY A 80 -44.17 2.30 1.90
CA GLY A 80 -43.65 2.84 0.66
C GLY A 80 -42.33 3.57 0.63
N ARG A 81 -41.31 3.20 1.42
CA ARG A 81 -39.93 3.75 1.20
C ARG A 81 -38.91 2.75 0.67
N GLU A 82 -39.06 1.46 0.91
CA GLU A 82 -38.04 0.47 0.49
C GLU A 82 -38.14 0.01 -0.98
N ARG A 83 -39.24 0.29 -1.66
CA ARG A 83 -39.45 -0.16 -3.05
C ARG A 83 -38.90 0.79 -4.12
N ARG A 84 -38.63 2.06 -3.79
CA ARG A 84 -38.06 3.03 -4.75
C ARG A 84 -36.53 2.91 -4.91
N GLU A 85 -35.80 2.50 -3.90
CA GLU A 85 -34.33 2.38 -4.00
C GLU A 85 -33.88 1.11 -4.74
N ARG A 86 -34.62 0.00 -4.66
CA ARG A 86 -34.31 -1.22 -5.45
C ARG A 86 -34.64 -1.10 -6.94
N GLY A 87 -35.61 -0.31 -7.31
CA GLY A 87 -36.00 -0.08 -8.71
C GLY A 87 -35.02 0.85 -9.46
N SER A 88 -34.46 1.85 -8.79
CA SER A 88 -33.52 2.81 -9.36
C SER A 88 -32.12 2.21 -9.62
N LEU A 89 -31.65 1.31 -8.76
CA LEU A 89 -30.36 0.63 -8.93
C LEU A 89 -30.38 -0.43 -10.04
N SER A 90 -31.50 -1.01 -10.39
CA SER A 90 -31.61 -2.02 -11.46
C SER A 90 -31.65 -1.40 -12.86
N ALA A 91 -32.24 -0.23 -13.03
CA ALA A 91 -32.30 0.48 -14.31
C ALA A 91 -30.92 1.04 -14.72
N ALA A 92 -30.09 1.48 -13.74
CA ALA A 92 -28.76 2.03 -13.98
C ALA A 92 -27.71 0.98 -14.42
N ARG A 93 -28.04 -0.32 -14.43
CA ARG A 93 -27.12 -1.42 -14.77
C ARG A 93 -27.37 -2.07 -16.12
N ARG A 94 -28.26 -1.55 -16.95
CA ARG A 94 -28.57 -2.21 -18.23
C ARG A 94 -27.43 -2.07 -19.22
N PRO A 95 -26.81 -3.19 -19.66
CA PRO A 95 -25.82 -3.18 -20.73
C PRO A 95 -26.50 -2.88 -22.06
N ASN A 96 -25.77 -2.26 -22.97
CA ASN A 96 -26.23 -2.04 -24.34
C ASN A 96 -25.22 -2.65 -25.34
N PRO A 97 -25.48 -3.87 -25.84
CA PRO A 97 -24.59 -4.57 -26.74
C PRO A 97 -24.36 -3.89 -28.10
N SER A 98 -25.26 -3.00 -28.51
CA SER A 98 -25.21 -2.34 -29.84
C SER A 98 -24.22 -1.20 -29.94
N VAL A 99 -23.72 -0.69 -28.80
CA VAL A 99 -22.75 0.42 -28.79
C VAL A 99 -21.33 -0.13 -28.92
N PRO A 100 -20.51 0.35 -29.88
CA PRO A 100 -19.13 -0.10 -30.01
C PRO A 100 -18.28 0.33 -28.80
N PRO A 101 -17.16 -0.37 -28.50
CA PRO A 101 -16.19 0.07 -27.50
C PRO A 101 -15.65 1.46 -27.84
N SER A 102 -15.30 2.24 -26.81
CA SER A 102 -14.92 3.66 -26.99
C SER A 102 -13.51 3.89 -27.56
N GLY A 103 -12.64 2.89 -27.54
CA GLY A 103 -11.21 3.06 -27.77
C GLY A 103 -10.49 3.84 -26.66
N VAL A 104 -11.21 4.27 -25.61
CA VAL A 104 -10.70 5.08 -24.49
C VAL A 104 -10.51 4.19 -23.27
N SER A 105 -9.35 4.30 -22.61
CA SER A 105 -9.04 3.53 -21.41
C SER A 105 -9.53 4.21 -20.13
N CYS A 106 -10.04 3.43 -19.19
CA CYS A 106 -10.38 3.87 -17.84
C CYS A 106 -9.13 4.41 -17.12
N LEU A 107 -9.20 5.61 -16.58
CA LEU A 107 -8.09 6.25 -15.90
C LEU A 107 -7.63 5.53 -14.63
N GLY A 108 -8.53 4.79 -13.97
CA GLY A 108 -8.22 4.11 -12.71
C GLY A 108 -7.56 2.74 -12.88
N CYS A 109 -7.98 1.94 -13.87
CA CYS A 109 -7.49 0.56 -14.05
C CYS A 109 -6.92 0.26 -15.44
N GLY A 110 -7.02 1.19 -16.39
CA GLY A 110 -6.53 1.03 -17.76
C GLY A 110 -7.40 0.17 -18.67
N ALA A 111 -8.50 -0.43 -18.19
CA ALA A 111 -9.40 -1.19 -19.05
C ALA A 111 -10.15 -0.28 -20.03
N GLU A 112 -10.41 -0.76 -21.24
CA GLU A 112 -11.18 -0.01 -22.24
C GLU A 112 -12.63 0.23 -21.73
N LEU A 113 -13.08 1.50 -21.82
CA LEU A 113 -14.43 1.87 -21.40
C LEU A 113 -15.46 1.32 -22.38
N GLN A 114 -16.46 0.63 -21.87
CA GLN A 114 -17.53 0.01 -22.63
C GLN A 114 -18.83 -0.04 -21.82
N CYS A 115 -19.97 -0.13 -22.54
CA CYS A 115 -21.29 -0.29 -21.93
C CYS A 115 -22.03 -1.56 -22.39
N ARG A 116 -21.31 -2.51 -23.02
CA ARG A 116 -21.87 -3.72 -23.65
C ARG A 116 -22.12 -4.85 -22.67
N ASP A 117 -21.16 -5.08 -21.79
CA ASP A 117 -21.16 -6.20 -20.84
C ASP A 117 -20.81 -5.72 -19.44
N SER A 118 -21.78 -5.87 -18.51
CA SER A 118 -21.59 -5.51 -17.10
C SER A 118 -20.64 -6.44 -16.35
N ALA A 119 -20.38 -7.65 -16.87
CA ALA A 119 -19.45 -8.61 -16.30
C ALA A 119 -18.02 -8.40 -16.81
N ALA A 120 -17.81 -7.61 -17.85
CA ALA A 120 -16.50 -7.35 -18.43
C ALA A 120 -15.82 -6.11 -17.81
N PRO A 121 -14.46 -6.06 -17.80
CA PRO A 121 -13.73 -4.88 -17.37
C PRO A 121 -14.09 -3.61 -18.16
N GLY A 122 -13.96 -2.45 -17.51
CA GLY A 122 -14.24 -1.17 -18.18
C GLY A 122 -15.71 -0.80 -18.28
N PHE A 123 -16.62 -1.60 -17.74
CA PHE A 123 -18.05 -1.34 -17.84
C PHE A 123 -18.46 0.01 -17.22
N MET A 124 -19.32 0.71 -17.96
CA MET A 124 -20.01 1.92 -17.54
C MET A 124 -21.49 1.80 -17.90
N PRO A 125 -22.45 2.20 -17.05
CA PRO A 125 -23.87 2.18 -17.38
C PRO A 125 -24.16 2.94 -18.68
N ALA A 126 -25.01 2.37 -19.55
CA ALA A 126 -25.25 2.89 -20.90
C ALA A 126 -25.74 4.35 -20.93
N GLU A 127 -26.55 4.77 -19.96
CA GLU A 127 -27.03 6.14 -19.82
C GLU A 127 -25.86 7.11 -19.58
N LYS A 128 -24.96 6.76 -18.63
CA LYS A 128 -23.78 7.57 -18.33
C LYS A 128 -22.78 7.57 -19.49
N TYR A 129 -22.64 6.44 -20.17
CA TYR A 129 -21.77 6.34 -21.34
C TYR A 129 -22.24 7.28 -22.46
N ARG A 130 -23.56 7.27 -22.79
CA ARG A 130 -24.14 8.16 -23.79
C ARG A 130 -24.03 9.64 -23.39
N SER A 131 -24.38 9.98 -22.15
CA SER A 131 -24.28 11.38 -21.67
C SER A 131 -22.86 11.96 -21.76
N LEU A 132 -21.84 11.09 -21.75
CA LEU A 132 -20.44 11.48 -21.91
C LEU A 132 -19.96 11.41 -23.37
N SER A 133 -20.61 10.60 -24.23
CA SER A 133 -20.22 10.41 -25.64
C SER A 133 -20.93 11.33 -26.62
N ASP A 134 -22.15 11.80 -26.31
CA ASP A 134 -23.03 12.51 -27.24
C ASP A 134 -22.74 14.02 -27.35
N GLY A 135 -21.73 14.56 -26.63
CA GLY A 135 -21.29 15.95 -26.77
C GLY A 135 -20.26 16.15 -27.90
N SER A 136 -20.11 17.38 -28.39
CA SER A 136 -19.08 17.76 -29.39
C SER A 136 -17.66 17.33 -28.99
N ASP A 137 -17.41 17.24 -27.68
CA ASP A 137 -16.14 16.85 -27.08
C ASP A 137 -16.21 15.48 -26.37
N GLY A 138 -17.15 14.63 -26.75
CA GLY A 138 -17.47 13.36 -26.07
C GLY A 138 -16.27 12.45 -25.84
N VAL A 139 -15.32 12.39 -26.79
CA VAL A 139 -14.08 11.61 -26.63
C VAL A 139 -13.17 12.22 -25.57
N ALA A 140 -13.08 13.54 -25.46
CA ALA A 140 -12.26 14.24 -24.46
C ALA A 140 -12.86 14.05 -23.05
N VAL A 141 -14.18 14.07 -22.93
CA VAL A 141 -14.88 13.83 -21.65
C VAL A 141 -14.75 12.39 -21.21
N LEU A 142 -14.87 11.41 -22.12
CA LEU A 142 -14.65 9.99 -21.84
C LEU A 142 -13.21 9.70 -21.38
N ARG A 143 -12.21 10.43 -21.92
CA ARG A 143 -10.80 10.31 -21.46
C ARG A 143 -10.63 10.63 -19.98
N ASN A 144 -11.52 11.39 -19.37
CA ASN A 144 -11.50 11.72 -17.95
C ASN A 144 -12.39 10.81 -17.09
N ALA A 145 -13.02 9.80 -17.67
CA ALA A 145 -13.95 8.93 -16.98
C ALA A 145 -13.29 7.71 -16.33
N VAL A 146 -13.91 7.24 -15.26
CA VAL A 146 -13.56 5.97 -14.59
C VAL A 146 -14.69 4.97 -14.75
N CYS A 147 -14.36 3.69 -14.93
CA CYS A 147 -15.36 2.63 -15.01
C CYS A 147 -16.08 2.42 -13.67
N GLN A 148 -17.24 1.76 -13.72
CA GLN A 148 -18.04 1.47 -12.53
C GLN A 148 -17.24 0.73 -11.45
N ARG A 149 -16.38 -0.23 -11.84
CA ARG A 149 -15.54 -0.97 -10.91
C ARG A 149 -14.58 -0.05 -10.13
N CYS A 150 -13.86 0.83 -10.82
CA CYS A 150 -12.96 1.78 -10.18
C CYS A 150 -13.72 2.77 -9.28
N TRP A 151 -14.89 3.23 -9.72
CA TRP A 151 -15.74 4.10 -8.93
C TRP A 151 -16.22 3.42 -7.64
N MET A 152 -16.69 2.15 -7.73
CA MET A 152 -17.11 1.36 -6.57
C MET A 152 -15.95 1.08 -5.61
N LEU A 153 -14.76 0.76 -6.13
CA LEU A 153 -13.56 0.55 -5.31
C LEU A 153 -13.14 1.82 -4.57
N SER A 154 -13.20 2.99 -5.22
CA SER A 154 -12.73 4.26 -4.64
C SER A 154 -13.72 4.84 -3.63
N HIS A 155 -15.03 4.79 -3.90
CA HIS A 155 -16.05 5.47 -3.09
C HIS A 155 -16.75 4.55 -2.09
N HIS A 156 -16.96 3.30 -2.46
CA HIS A 156 -17.66 2.32 -1.62
C HIS A 156 -16.76 1.20 -1.10
N SER A 157 -15.49 1.19 -1.52
CA SER A 157 -14.56 0.10 -1.20
C SER A 157 -15.16 -1.28 -1.51
N GLN A 158 -15.97 -1.41 -2.56
CA GLN A 158 -16.58 -2.66 -3.00
C GLN A 158 -15.91 -3.16 -4.27
N ALA A 159 -15.44 -4.40 -4.24
CA ALA A 159 -14.94 -5.08 -5.42
C ALA A 159 -16.11 -5.68 -6.19
N LEU A 160 -16.20 -5.40 -7.48
CA LEU A 160 -16.97 -6.22 -8.39
C LEU A 160 -16.11 -7.45 -8.68
N GLY A 161 -16.66 -8.66 -8.55
CA GLY A 161 -15.96 -9.95 -8.59
C GLY A 161 -15.17 -10.28 -9.86
N LEU A 162 -14.85 -9.28 -10.67
CA LEU A 162 -14.08 -9.37 -11.90
C LEU A 162 -12.60 -9.65 -11.57
N ARG A 163 -12.15 -10.87 -11.84
CA ARG A 163 -10.74 -11.26 -11.80
C ARG A 163 -10.32 -11.60 -13.22
N LEU A 164 -9.24 -10.99 -13.69
CA LEU A 164 -8.60 -11.42 -14.94
C LEU A 164 -7.87 -12.73 -14.70
N PRO A 165 -7.94 -13.70 -15.64
CA PRO A 165 -7.13 -14.90 -15.59
C PRO A 165 -5.63 -14.55 -15.50
N PRO A 166 -4.81 -15.36 -14.79
CA PRO A 166 -3.37 -15.12 -14.67
C PRO A 166 -2.65 -15.03 -16.03
N GLU A 167 -3.14 -15.76 -17.02
CA GLU A 167 -2.59 -15.76 -18.39
C GLU A 167 -2.78 -14.41 -19.09
N GLN A 168 -3.95 -13.79 -18.94
CA GLN A 168 -4.19 -12.45 -19.50
C GLN A 168 -3.30 -11.40 -18.86
N HIS A 169 -3.05 -11.48 -17.54
CA HIS A 169 -2.08 -10.62 -16.88
C HIS A 169 -0.68 -10.77 -17.44
N ARG A 170 -0.23 -12.02 -17.63
CA ARG A 170 1.08 -12.33 -18.26
C ARG A 170 1.15 -11.77 -19.67
N LEU A 171 0.10 -11.95 -20.46
CA LEU A 171 0.04 -11.45 -21.84
C LEU A 171 0.18 -9.93 -21.90
N VAL A 172 -0.56 -9.17 -21.09
CA VAL A 172 -0.49 -7.70 -21.04
C VAL A 172 0.93 -7.24 -20.70
N VAL A 173 1.55 -7.85 -19.69
CA VAL A 173 2.90 -7.50 -19.24
C VAL A 173 3.94 -7.87 -20.31
N SER A 174 3.90 -9.10 -20.85
CA SER A 174 4.86 -9.53 -21.87
C SER A 174 4.74 -8.71 -23.16
N THR A 175 3.52 -8.41 -23.61
CA THR A 175 3.29 -7.54 -24.77
C THR A 175 3.85 -6.13 -24.54
N ALA A 176 3.72 -5.61 -23.32
CA ALA A 176 4.28 -4.30 -22.97
C ALA A 176 5.81 -4.29 -23.03
N LEU A 177 6.44 -5.32 -22.46
CA LEU A 177 7.91 -5.45 -22.40
C LEU A 177 8.55 -5.80 -23.75
N ARG A 178 7.79 -6.42 -24.67
CA ARG A 178 8.25 -6.76 -26.04
C ARG A 178 8.10 -5.60 -27.04
N ARG A 179 7.64 -4.43 -26.62
CA ARG A 179 7.51 -3.27 -27.51
C ARG A 179 8.87 -2.90 -28.10
N PRO A 180 8.91 -2.53 -29.40
CA PRO A 180 10.16 -2.13 -30.04
C PRO A 180 10.80 -0.97 -29.30
N LEU A 181 12.13 -1.00 -29.22
CA LEU A 181 12.94 0.01 -28.58
C LEU A 181 12.80 1.35 -29.31
N ARG A 182 12.08 2.31 -28.75
CA ARG A 182 11.92 3.63 -29.37
C ARG A 182 13.23 4.42 -29.43
N HIS A 183 14.25 4.05 -28.62
CA HIS A 183 15.46 4.86 -28.43
C HIS A 183 16.74 4.04 -28.23
N GLY A 184 16.79 2.81 -28.72
CA GLY A 184 17.99 1.98 -28.78
C GLY A 184 18.47 1.38 -27.45
N ARG A 185 17.85 1.72 -26.30
CA ARG A 185 18.14 1.10 -25.00
C ARG A 185 16.94 0.38 -24.44
N GLY A 186 17.18 -0.79 -23.84
CA GLY A 186 16.16 -1.58 -23.18
C GLY A 186 15.51 -0.83 -22.00
N PRO A 187 14.34 -1.28 -21.55
CA PRO A 187 13.62 -0.65 -20.43
C PRO A 187 14.31 -0.88 -19.09
N LEU A 188 14.11 0.06 -18.14
CA LEU A 188 14.42 -0.16 -16.73
C LEU A 188 13.25 -0.85 -16.06
N LEU A 189 13.51 -1.96 -15.38
CA LEU A 189 12.53 -2.66 -14.58
C LEU A 189 12.64 -2.22 -13.11
N LEU A 190 11.58 -1.62 -12.56
CA LEU A 190 11.42 -1.45 -11.12
C LEU A 190 10.61 -2.64 -10.59
N TYR A 191 11.30 -3.56 -9.95
CA TYR A 191 10.68 -4.75 -9.38
C TYR A 191 10.28 -4.51 -7.95
N ILE A 192 8.97 -4.37 -7.71
CA ILE A 192 8.40 -3.99 -6.41
C ILE A 192 7.96 -5.25 -5.67
N LEU A 193 8.59 -5.49 -4.53
CA LEU A 193 8.36 -6.63 -3.66
C LEU A 193 7.74 -6.16 -2.34
N ASP A 194 6.71 -6.86 -1.89
CA ASP A 194 6.16 -6.69 -0.56
C ASP A 194 7.06 -7.40 0.45
N LEU A 195 7.67 -6.64 1.38
CA LEU A 195 8.55 -7.21 2.39
C LEU A 195 7.85 -8.21 3.31
N LEU A 196 6.55 -8.05 3.55
CA LEU A 196 5.77 -8.96 4.39
C LEU A 196 5.64 -10.36 3.76
N GLU A 197 5.75 -10.42 2.44
CA GLU A 197 5.50 -11.61 1.65
C GLU A 197 6.77 -12.40 1.29
N LEU A 198 7.96 -11.90 1.62
CA LEU A 198 9.21 -12.62 1.36
C LEU A 198 9.17 -14.04 1.95
N PRO A 199 9.74 -15.06 1.26
CA PRO A 199 10.41 -15.01 -0.06
C PRO A 199 9.47 -15.15 -1.26
N ASP A 200 8.19 -15.49 -1.08
CA ASP A 200 7.23 -15.87 -2.14
C ASP A 200 7.00 -14.86 -3.28
N PRO A 201 7.11 -13.50 -3.07
CA PRO A 201 6.81 -12.59 -4.15
C PRO A 201 7.92 -12.51 -5.20
N VAL A 202 9.06 -13.14 -4.96
CA VAL A 202 10.16 -13.16 -5.92
C VAL A 202 9.85 -14.20 -6.98
N LEU A 203 9.58 -13.73 -8.19
CA LEU A 203 9.15 -14.58 -9.30
C LEU A 203 10.37 -15.09 -10.06
N PRO A 204 10.65 -16.38 -10.03
CA PRO A 204 11.76 -16.95 -10.81
C PRO A 204 11.51 -16.84 -12.33
N GLN A 205 10.27 -16.58 -12.74
CA GLN A 205 9.84 -16.51 -14.13
C GLN A 205 9.93 -15.11 -14.76
N LEU A 206 10.54 -14.12 -14.10
CA LEU A 206 10.66 -12.77 -14.63
C LEU A 206 11.36 -12.76 -16.00
N GLN A 207 12.33 -13.65 -16.22
CA GLN A 207 13.00 -13.82 -17.50
C GLN A 207 12.04 -14.23 -18.63
N GLY A 208 11.08 -15.11 -18.36
CA GLY A 208 10.09 -15.56 -19.35
C GLY A 208 9.11 -14.49 -19.81
N LEU A 209 9.03 -13.36 -19.12
CA LEU A 209 8.22 -12.21 -19.53
C LEU A 209 8.93 -11.30 -20.54
N MET A 210 10.27 -11.39 -20.62
CA MET A 210 11.09 -10.60 -21.52
C MET A 210 11.27 -11.30 -22.86
N SER A 211 11.48 -10.52 -23.93
CA SER A 211 11.94 -11.08 -25.20
C SER A 211 13.46 -11.25 -25.14
N PRO A 212 14.00 -12.35 -25.68
CA PRO A 212 15.45 -12.51 -25.85
C PRO A 212 16.08 -11.35 -26.62
N ASP A 213 15.33 -10.79 -27.58
CA ASP A 213 15.80 -9.73 -28.49
C ASP A 213 15.80 -8.33 -27.83
N VAL A 214 15.11 -8.17 -26.70
CA VAL A 214 14.99 -6.88 -25.98
C VAL A 214 15.36 -7.09 -24.52
N PRO A 215 16.66 -7.20 -24.20
CA PRO A 215 17.08 -7.36 -22.83
C PRO A 215 16.77 -6.11 -22.02
N ALA A 216 16.39 -6.29 -20.76
CA ALA A 216 16.26 -5.17 -19.84
C ALA A 216 17.61 -4.45 -19.68
N ALA A 217 17.61 -3.12 -19.75
CA ALA A 217 18.83 -2.34 -19.53
C ALA A 217 19.26 -2.32 -18.06
N GLY A 218 18.35 -2.64 -17.13
CA GLY A 218 18.63 -2.75 -15.71
C GLY A 218 17.44 -3.18 -14.89
N LEU A 219 17.73 -3.79 -13.74
CA LEU A 219 16.75 -4.16 -12.72
C LEU A 219 17.04 -3.37 -11.45
N LEU A 220 16.05 -2.63 -10.95
CA LEU A 220 16.10 -1.99 -9.64
C LEU A 220 15.05 -2.65 -8.74
N VAL A 221 15.50 -3.27 -7.65
CA VAL A 221 14.62 -3.95 -6.70
C VAL A 221 14.17 -2.97 -5.62
N VAL A 222 12.86 -2.93 -5.38
CA VAL A 222 12.22 -2.06 -4.40
C VAL A 222 11.46 -2.88 -3.38
N GLY A 223 11.99 -3.01 -2.17
CA GLY A 223 11.28 -3.59 -1.03
C GLY A 223 10.31 -2.57 -0.45
N ASN A 224 9.03 -2.76 -0.70
CA ASN A 224 7.96 -1.85 -0.28
C ASN A 224 7.30 -2.28 1.03
N LYS A 225 6.52 -1.37 1.63
CA LYS A 225 5.79 -1.54 2.91
C LYS A 225 6.69 -1.70 4.14
N VAL A 226 7.90 -1.16 4.08
CA VAL A 226 8.82 -1.19 5.23
C VAL A 226 8.27 -0.45 6.46
N ASP A 227 7.33 0.46 6.26
CA ASP A 227 6.63 1.22 7.31
C ASP A 227 5.75 0.34 8.22
N LEU A 228 5.33 -0.83 7.73
CA LEU A 228 4.51 -1.76 8.50
C LEU A 228 5.34 -2.59 9.49
N LEU A 229 6.64 -2.73 9.24
CA LEU A 229 7.55 -3.55 10.05
C LEU A 229 8.14 -2.74 11.20
N PRO A 230 8.09 -3.25 12.45
CA PRO A 230 8.73 -2.61 13.60
C PRO A 230 10.25 -2.72 13.51
N ALA A 231 10.96 -1.76 14.08
CA ALA A 231 12.39 -1.88 14.33
C ALA A 231 12.60 -2.89 15.47
N ASP A 232 13.17 -4.04 15.17
CA ASP A 232 13.45 -5.10 16.12
C ASP A 232 14.74 -4.86 16.90
N ALA A 233 15.76 -4.29 16.24
CA ALA A 233 17.04 -3.90 16.84
C ALA A 233 17.73 -2.82 15.98
N PRO A 234 18.79 -2.16 16.48
CA PRO A 234 19.61 -1.24 15.68
C PRO A 234 20.07 -1.92 14.38
N GLY A 235 20.09 -1.15 13.27
CA GLY A 235 20.51 -1.68 11.96
C GLY A 235 19.47 -2.56 11.24
N HIS A 236 18.21 -2.62 11.70
CA HIS A 236 17.15 -3.45 11.08
C HIS A 236 16.98 -3.20 9.58
N LEU A 237 17.07 -1.95 9.12
CA LEU A 237 16.96 -1.63 7.68
C LEU A 237 18.10 -2.26 6.85
N GLY A 238 19.31 -2.31 7.38
CA GLY A 238 20.44 -3.00 6.75
C GLY A 238 20.13 -4.50 6.58
N ARG A 239 19.73 -5.14 7.67
CA ARG A 239 19.36 -6.57 7.66
C ARG A 239 18.20 -6.87 6.70
N LEU A 240 17.13 -6.06 6.70
CA LEU A 240 16.01 -6.21 5.75
C LEU A 240 16.47 -6.10 4.30
N ARG A 241 17.39 -5.17 4.00
CA ARG A 241 17.97 -5.01 2.65
C ARG A 241 18.81 -6.23 2.26
N GLU A 242 19.62 -6.76 3.17
CA GLU A 242 20.41 -7.98 2.96
C GLU A 242 19.51 -9.20 2.72
N ARG A 243 18.45 -9.39 3.52
CA ARG A 243 17.46 -10.45 3.33
C ARG A 243 16.76 -10.36 1.98
N LEU A 244 16.34 -9.16 1.60
CA LEU A 244 15.74 -8.91 0.29
C LEU A 244 16.72 -9.25 -0.85
N THR A 245 17.99 -8.86 -0.72
CA THR A 245 19.03 -9.13 -1.72
C THR A 245 19.31 -10.63 -1.82
N ALA A 246 19.38 -11.34 -0.69
CA ALA A 246 19.55 -12.78 -0.65
C ALA A 246 18.37 -13.52 -1.30
N ALA A 247 17.14 -13.15 -0.99
CA ALA A 247 15.93 -13.74 -1.59
C ALA A 247 15.91 -13.54 -3.12
N CYS A 248 16.28 -12.35 -3.61
CA CYS A 248 16.39 -12.09 -5.04
C CYS A 248 17.48 -12.95 -5.71
N ALA A 249 18.60 -13.14 -5.02
CA ALA A 249 19.69 -13.98 -5.52
C ALA A 249 19.30 -15.46 -5.60
N GLN A 250 18.62 -15.97 -4.58
CA GLN A 250 18.08 -17.35 -4.55
C GLN A 250 17.05 -17.60 -5.64
N ALA A 251 16.22 -16.60 -5.94
CA ALA A 251 15.23 -16.69 -7.03
C ALA A 251 15.82 -16.53 -8.45
N GLY A 252 17.14 -16.45 -8.60
CA GLY A 252 17.79 -16.38 -9.91
C GLY A 252 17.79 -15.00 -10.57
N LEU A 253 17.42 -13.93 -9.88
CA LEU A 253 17.43 -12.56 -10.43
C LEU A 253 18.83 -12.01 -10.72
N ARG A 254 19.89 -12.76 -10.39
CA ARG A 254 21.29 -12.42 -10.74
C ARG A 254 21.55 -12.35 -12.24
N ALA A 255 20.69 -12.98 -13.06
CA ALA A 255 20.79 -12.93 -14.52
C ALA A 255 20.47 -11.53 -15.09
N PHE A 256 19.83 -10.64 -14.32
CA PHE A 256 19.59 -9.26 -14.71
C PHE A 256 20.71 -8.34 -14.22
N PRO A 257 21.05 -7.27 -14.97
CA PRO A 257 21.96 -6.23 -14.49
C PRO A 257 21.30 -5.50 -13.32
N LEU A 258 21.61 -5.92 -12.09
CA LEU A 258 21.06 -5.32 -10.88
C LEU A 258 21.66 -3.93 -10.65
N VAL A 259 20.81 -2.90 -10.73
CA VAL A 259 21.22 -1.50 -10.55
C VAL A 259 21.36 -1.13 -9.07
N ASP A 260 20.36 -1.52 -8.26
CA ASP A 260 20.33 -1.26 -6.81
C ASP A 260 19.21 -2.04 -6.13
N VAL A 261 19.24 -2.11 -4.79
CA VAL A 261 18.18 -2.62 -3.92
C VAL A 261 17.81 -1.54 -2.92
N ARG A 262 16.54 -1.12 -2.90
CA ARG A 262 16.04 -0.05 -2.03
C ARG A 262 14.85 -0.50 -1.19
N LEU A 263 14.81 0.00 0.05
CA LEU A 263 13.66 -0.14 0.93
C LEU A 263 12.85 1.16 0.90
N VAL A 264 11.55 1.05 0.68
CA VAL A 264 10.64 2.20 0.61
C VAL A 264 9.30 1.90 1.28
N SER A 265 8.57 2.96 1.58
CA SER A 265 7.13 2.91 1.77
C SER A 265 6.47 3.84 0.76
N ALA A 266 5.77 3.27 -0.19
CA ALA A 266 4.99 4.04 -1.16
C ALA A 266 3.85 4.82 -0.48
N LYS A 267 3.36 4.35 0.67
CA LYS A 267 2.26 4.96 1.42
C LYS A 267 2.73 6.13 2.30
N THR A 268 3.80 5.96 3.05
CA THR A 268 4.29 6.98 3.98
C THR A 268 5.36 7.89 3.40
N GLY A 269 5.84 7.61 2.18
CA GLY A 269 6.86 8.40 1.52
C GLY A 269 8.31 8.05 1.89
N PHE A 270 8.52 7.16 2.87
CA PHE A 270 9.86 6.78 3.33
C PHE A 270 10.72 6.21 2.20
N GLY A 271 11.97 6.68 2.07
CA GLY A 271 12.94 6.20 1.07
C GLY A 271 12.69 6.68 -0.36
N LEU A 272 11.57 7.37 -0.64
CA LEU A 272 11.19 7.72 -2.02
C LEU A 272 12.04 8.84 -2.61
N GLU A 273 12.43 9.86 -1.84
CA GLU A 273 13.35 10.88 -2.33
C GLU A 273 14.72 10.28 -2.68
N GLY A 274 15.18 9.30 -1.93
CA GLY A 274 16.37 8.51 -2.24
C GLY A 274 16.22 7.69 -3.53
N LEU A 275 15.04 7.07 -3.74
CA LEU A 275 14.72 6.33 -4.96
C LEU A 275 14.72 7.25 -6.19
N VAL A 276 14.03 8.40 -6.13
CA VAL A 276 14.01 9.40 -7.21
C VAL A 276 15.42 9.89 -7.53
N SER A 277 16.24 10.19 -6.51
CA SER A 277 17.64 10.59 -6.70
C SER A 277 18.46 9.52 -7.41
N ARG A 278 18.22 8.25 -7.07
CA ARG A 278 18.90 7.11 -7.72
C ARG A 278 18.49 6.96 -9.18
N LEU A 279 17.19 7.05 -9.47
CA LEU A 279 16.65 6.97 -10.83
C LEU A 279 17.21 8.10 -11.71
N GLN A 280 17.23 9.32 -11.21
CA GLN A 280 17.77 10.48 -11.96
C GLN A 280 19.27 10.38 -12.22
N ARG A 281 20.06 9.85 -11.28
CA ARG A 281 21.52 9.70 -11.42
C ARG A 281 21.93 8.52 -12.28
N SER A 282 21.29 7.35 -12.07
CA SER A 282 21.72 6.09 -12.71
C SER A 282 21.09 5.87 -14.06
N TRP A 283 19.80 6.20 -14.19
CA TRP A 283 19.04 5.94 -15.40
C TRP A 283 19.06 7.12 -16.38
N LYS A 284 19.08 8.35 -15.88
CA LYS A 284 19.15 9.60 -16.68
C LYS A 284 18.13 9.63 -17.82
N CYS A 285 16.93 9.13 -17.59
CA CYS A 285 15.88 9.03 -18.63
C CYS A 285 16.31 8.31 -19.92
N ALA A 286 17.15 7.28 -19.83
CA ALA A 286 17.68 6.60 -21.00
C ALA A 286 16.63 5.80 -21.77
N GLY A 287 15.55 5.38 -21.12
CA GLY A 287 14.44 4.61 -21.71
C GLY A 287 13.19 4.64 -20.83
N ASP A 288 12.20 3.84 -21.21
CA ASP A 288 10.98 3.68 -20.44
C ASP A 288 11.22 2.89 -19.15
N VAL A 289 10.34 3.08 -18.17
CA VAL A 289 10.41 2.44 -16.86
C VAL A 289 9.13 1.65 -16.61
N TYR A 290 9.23 0.40 -16.20
CA TYR A 290 8.09 -0.47 -15.91
C TYR A 290 8.09 -0.88 -14.44
N LEU A 291 6.95 -0.65 -13.75
CA LEU A 291 6.72 -1.11 -12.40
C LEU A 291 6.19 -2.55 -12.45
N LEU A 292 6.98 -3.52 -12.02
CA LEU A 292 6.65 -4.94 -12.02
C LEU A 292 6.49 -5.47 -10.59
N GLY A 293 5.78 -6.57 -10.42
CA GLY A 293 5.65 -7.25 -9.13
C GLY A 293 4.28 -7.91 -8.93
N ALA A 294 4.15 -8.65 -7.83
CA ALA A 294 2.91 -9.34 -7.48
C ALA A 294 1.75 -8.37 -7.20
N THR A 295 0.52 -8.89 -7.19
CA THR A 295 -0.65 -8.13 -6.70
C THR A 295 -0.40 -7.65 -5.27
N ASN A 296 -0.96 -6.49 -4.91
CA ASN A 296 -0.84 -5.86 -3.58
C ASN A 296 0.60 -5.51 -3.13
N SER A 297 1.61 -5.60 -4.00
CA SER A 297 2.97 -5.13 -3.68
C SER A 297 3.11 -3.60 -3.57
N GLY A 298 2.08 -2.85 -3.99
CA GLY A 298 2.03 -1.39 -3.90
C GLY A 298 2.53 -0.66 -5.14
N LYS A 299 2.52 -1.29 -6.33
CA LYS A 299 2.91 -0.69 -7.62
C LYS A 299 2.12 0.59 -7.92
N SER A 300 0.79 0.51 -7.91
CA SER A 300 -0.09 1.65 -8.21
C SER A 300 0.02 2.75 -7.15
N THR A 301 0.29 2.39 -5.88
CA THR A 301 0.60 3.37 -4.82
C THR A 301 1.91 4.08 -5.12
N LEU A 302 2.96 3.34 -5.50
CA LEU A 302 4.25 3.91 -5.90
C LEU A 302 4.12 4.78 -7.16
N PHE A 303 3.34 4.33 -8.16
CA PHE A 303 3.02 5.10 -9.35
C PHE A 303 2.41 6.46 -9.00
N ASN A 304 1.39 6.47 -8.14
CA ASN A 304 0.72 7.69 -7.68
C ASN A 304 1.68 8.63 -6.93
N THR A 305 2.60 8.08 -6.14
CA THR A 305 3.58 8.87 -5.41
C THR A 305 4.65 9.44 -6.33
N LEU A 306 5.16 8.66 -7.28
CA LEU A 306 6.11 9.13 -8.29
C LEU A 306 5.48 10.19 -9.20
N LEU A 307 4.19 10.07 -9.54
CA LEU A 307 3.44 11.08 -10.28
C LEU A 307 3.43 12.45 -9.57
N ARG A 308 3.49 12.46 -8.23
CA ARG A 308 3.50 13.68 -7.41
C ARG A 308 4.89 14.14 -7.00
N SER A 309 5.94 13.46 -7.42
CA SER A 309 7.34 13.77 -7.10
C SER A 309 8.04 14.55 -8.23
N ASP A 310 9.30 14.91 -7.99
CA ASP A 310 10.18 15.49 -9.03
C ASP A 310 10.58 14.48 -10.14
N TYR A 311 10.01 13.29 -10.15
CA TYR A 311 10.28 12.28 -11.17
C TYR A 311 9.42 12.47 -12.43
N CYS A 312 8.26 13.09 -12.34
CA CYS A 312 7.38 13.33 -13.47
C CYS A 312 7.48 14.77 -13.99
N LYS A 313 7.02 15.00 -15.23
CA LYS A 313 6.90 16.35 -15.81
C LYS A 313 5.96 17.22 -15.00
N SER A 314 6.22 18.53 -14.97
CA SER A 314 5.53 19.48 -14.07
C SER A 314 4.00 19.48 -14.22
N ARG A 315 3.49 19.37 -15.46
CA ARG A 315 2.05 19.34 -15.77
C ARG A 315 1.40 17.96 -15.59
N ALA A 316 2.22 16.89 -15.50
CA ALA A 316 1.69 15.53 -15.48
C ALA A 316 0.69 15.23 -14.33
N PRO A 317 0.84 15.73 -13.10
CA PRO A 317 -0.16 15.50 -12.04
C PRO A 317 -1.52 16.14 -12.28
N ASP A 318 -1.56 17.21 -13.11
CA ASP A 318 -2.83 17.88 -13.43
C ASP A 318 -3.56 17.16 -14.57
N ILE A 319 -2.81 16.53 -15.47
CA ILE A 319 -3.32 15.85 -16.68
C ILE A 319 -3.59 14.35 -16.39
N VAL A 320 -2.62 13.66 -15.77
CA VAL A 320 -2.71 12.21 -15.51
C VAL A 320 -3.47 11.96 -14.22
N ASN A 321 -4.55 11.21 -14.30
CA ASN A 321 -5.27 10.81 -13.11
C ASN A 321 -4.53 9.71 -12.35
N ARG A 322 -4.80 9.63 -11.05
CA ARG A 322 -4.22 8.61 -10.18
C ARG A 322 -4.76 7.22 -10.52
N ALA A 323 -3.87 6.24 -10.47
CA ALA A 323 -4.28 4.84 -10.48
C ALA A 323 -5.20 4.54 -9.30
N THR A 324 -6.23 3.73 -9.52
CA THR A 324 -7.09 3.23 -8.43
C THR A 324 -6.30 2.28 -7.54
N VAL A 325 -6.28 2.54 -6.23
CA VAL A 325 -5.61 1.71 -5.23
C VAL A 325 -6.66 1.01 -4.37
N SER A 326 -6.53 -0.30 -4.21
CA SER A 326 -7.43 -1.11 -3.39
C SER A 326 -6.66 -2.27 -2.76
N PRO A 327 -7.05 -2.75 -1.56
CA PRO A 327 -6.52 -3.99 -1.01
C PRO A 327 -6.94 -5.24 -1.81
N TRP A 328 -7.94 -5.13 -2.68
CA TRP A 328 -8.41 -6.22 -3.52
C TRP A 328 -7.38 -6.56 -4.61
N PRO A 329 -6.95 -7.85 -4.75
CA PRO A 329 -5.97 -8.25 -5.74
C PRO A 329 -6.44 -7.99 -7.18
N GLY A 330 -5.53 -7.52 -8.06
CA GLY A 330 -5.82 -7.31 -9.48
C GLY A 330 -6.64 -6.04 -9.78
N THR A 331 -6.39 -4.94 -9.06
CA THR A 331 -7.06 -3.66 -9.28
C THR A 331 -6.69 -3.06 -10.64
N THR A 332 -5.41 -3.02 -11.00
CA THR A 332 -4.92 -2.56 -12.30
C THR A 332 -5.09 -3.67 -13.34
N LEU A 333 -5.76 -3.38 -14.45
CA LEU A 333 -6.11 -4.36 -15.49
C LEU A 333 -5.33 -4.17 -16.78
N ASN A 334 -4.83 -2.94 -17.03
CA ASN A 334 -4.02 -2.61 -18.20
C ASN A 334 -2.96 -1.58 -17.79
N LEU A 335 -2.13 -1.17 -18.73
CA LEU A 335 -1.04 -0.22 -18.48
C LEU A 335 -1.55 1.19 -18.21
N LEU A 336 -1.09 1.77 -17.10
CA LEU A 336 -1.21 3.20 -16.83
C LEU A 336 0.17 3.84 -17.03
N LYS A 337 0.24 5.10 -17.46
CA LYS A 337 1.52 5.74 -17.75
C LYS A 337 1.53 7.24 -17.44
N PHE A 338 2.70 7.75 -17.06
CA PHE A 338 2.98 9.18 -17.00
C PHE A 338 4.35 9.50 -17.62
N PRO A 339 4.55 10.73 -18.16
CA PRO A 339 5.83 11.11 -18.75
C PRO A 339 6.87 11.46 -17.69
N ILE A 340 8.04 10.84 -17.79
CA ILE A 340 9.19 11.08 -16.92
C ILE A 340 9.87 12.39 -17.33
N ILE A 341 10.39 13.13 -16.35
CA ILE A 341 11.21 14.30 -16.61
C ILE A 341 12.65 13.89 -16.90
N ASN A 342 13.27 14.53 -17.89
CA ASN A 342 14.72 14.54 -18.05
C ASN A 342 15.26 15.82 -17.37
N PRO A 343 15.76 15.74 -16.13
CA PRO A 343 16.12 16.93 -15.38
C PRO A 343 17.41 17.55 -15.92
N THR A 344 17.42 18.88 -16.07
CA THR A 344 18.64 19.66 -16.31
C THR A 344 19.52 19.68 -15.06
N CYS A 345 20.80 20.04 -15.23
CA CYS A 345 21.73 20.16 -14.09
C CYS A 345 21.22 21.17 -13.05
N ASP A 346 20.62 22.28 -13.47
CA ASP A 346 19.99 23.27 -12.58
C ASP A 346 18.86 22.67 -11.76
N ARG A 347 17.96 21.89 -12.38
CA ARG A 347 16.87 21.21 -11.67
C ARG A 347 17.38 20.18 -10.65
N ILE A 348 18.44 19.45 -10.99
CA ILE A 348 19.07 18.51 -10.05
C ILE A 348 19.67 19.27 -8.87
N PHE A 349 20.33 20.41 -9.13
CA PHE A 349 20.95 21.23 -8.11
C PHE A 349 19.90 21.82 -7.16
N ARG A 350 18.86 22.50 -7.66
CA ARG A 350 17.79 23.08 -6.84
C ARG A 350 17.07 22.02 -6.01
N ARG A 351 16.82 20.84 -6.60
CA ARG A 351 16.25 19.72 -5.84
C ARG A 351 17.17 19.27 -4.70
N GLN A 352 18.49 19.22 -4.92
CA GLN A 352 19.43 18.89 -3.86
C GLN A 352 19.48 19.95 -2.74
N GLU A 353 19.37 21.22 -3.08
CA GLU A 353 19.26 22.31 -2.11
C GLU A 353 18.00 22.15 -1.28
N ARG A 354 16.82 21.98 -1.89
CA ARG A 354 15.58 21.69 -1.17
C ARG A 354 15.73 20.54 -0.20
N LEU A 355 16.28 19.40 -0.64
CA LEU A 355 16.45 18.22 0.22
C LEU A 355 17.40 18.48 1.41
N LYS A 356 18.43 19.29 1.22
CA LYS A 356 19.34 19.71 2.31
C LYS A 356 18.63 20.62 3.31
N GLU A 357 17.90 21.61 2.84
CA GLU A 357 17.11 22.54 3.67
C GLU A 357 16.07 21.76 4.48
N GLU A 358 15.34 20.84 3.83
CA GLU A 358 14.35 20.00 4.49
C GLU A 358 14.95 19.11 5.58
N ALA A 359 16.13 18.58 5.35
CA ALA A 359 16.82 17.76 6.34
C ALA A 359 17.28 18.56 7.57
N THR A 360 17.36 19.89 7.47
CA THR A 360 17.70 20.77 8.60
C THR A 360 16.49 21.22 9.42
N LYS A 361 15.28 21.14 8.85
CA LYS A 361 14.03 21.53 9.52
C LYS A 361 13.73 20.65 10.72
N THR A 362 13.20 21.26 11.78
CA THR A 362 12.65 20.57 12.95
C THR A 362 11.13 20.44 12.82
N GLU A 363 10.52 19.57 13.62
CA GLU A 363 9.05 19.38 13.59
C GLU A 363 8.28 20.67 13.91
N ASP A 364 8.89 21.57 14.71
CA ASP A 364 8.28 22.85 15.09
C ASP A 364 8.23 23.87 13.95
N GLN A 365 9.10 23.72 12.96
CA GLN A 365 9.17 24.57 11.76
C GLN A 365 8.17 24.16 10.67
N LEU A 366 7.46 23.05 10.86
CA LEU A 366 6.44 22.59 9.92
C LEU A 366 5.15 23.40 10.08
N SER A 367 4.43 23.61 8.99
CA SER A 367 3.09 24.21 9.03
C SER A 367 2.11 23.38 9.88
N SER A 368 1.02 23.99 10.33
CA SER A 368 -0.01 23.29 11.11
C SER A 368 -0.61 22.10 10.36
N GLU A 369 -0.81 22.23 9.04
CA GLU A 369 -1.35 21.17 8.19
C GLU A 369 -0.34 20.03 8.00
N GLU A 370 0.92 20.35 7.69
CA GLU A 370 2.00 19.38 7.59
C GLU A 370 2.20 18.60 8.88
N ARG A 371 2.14 19.28 10.03
CA ARG A 371 2.27 18.63 11.35
C ARG A 371 1.08 17.69 11.63
N LYS A 372 -0.15 18.10 11.32
CA LYS A 372 -1.34 17.24 11.44
C LYS A 372 -1.21 16.00 10.58
N TYR A 373 -0.78 16.19 9.34
CA TYR A 373 -0.57 15.10 8.40
C TYR A 373 0.56 14.17 8.83
N LEU A 374 1.70 14.71 9.24
CA LEU A 374 2.81 13.94 9.77
C LEU A 374 2.40 13.08 10.98
N ASN A 375 1.61 13.65 11.91
CA ASN A 375 1.08 12.91 13.05
C ASN A 375 0.12 11.80 12.64
N HIS A 376 -0.66 12.00 11.58
CA HIS A 376 -1.49 10.96 11.00
C HIS A 376 -0.64 9.81 10.43
N LEU A 377 0.40 10.12 9.66
CA LEU A 377 1.32 9.11 9.12
C LEU A 377 2.10 8.36 10.22
N LYS A 378 2.55 9.04 11.28
CA LYS A 378 3.18 8.41 12.45
C LYS A 378 2.27 7.38 13.13
N LYS A 379 0.95 7.60 13.12
CA LYS A 379 -0.02 6.61 13.62
C LYS A 379 -0.16 5.41 12.68
N GLN A 380 0.01 5.61 11.38
CA GLN A 380 -0.15 4.55 10.39
C GLN A 380 1.11 3.69 10.22
N GLY A 381 2.31 4.27 10.26
CA GLY A 381 3.56 3.58 9.98
C GLY A 381 4.66 3.83 11.00
N TYR A 382 5.67 2.94 11.02
CA TYR A 382 6.88 3.12 11.83
C TYR A 382 7.90 4.04 11.15
N LEU A 383 7.91 4.04 9.83
CA LEU A 383 8.85 4.81 9.02
C LEU A 383 8.05 5.77 8.15
N VAL A 384 8.35 7.06 8.26
CA VAL A 384 7.65 8.13 7.55
C VAL A 384 8.68 8.98 6.82
N GLY A 385 8.43 9.23 5.54
CA GLY A 385 9.21 10.12 4.71
C GLY A 385 8.40 11.33 4.25
N ARG A 386 9.09 12.31 3.72
CA ARG A 386 8.51 13.52 3.15
C ARG A 386 8.86 13.53 1.66
N VAL A 387 7.84 13.51 0.81
CA VAL A 387 8.00 13.59 -0.65
C VAL A 387 7.53 14.97 -1.10
N GLY A 388 8.40 15.70 -1.77
CA GLY A 388 8.11 17.06 -2.22
C GLY A 388 8.32 17.24 -3.71
N ARG A 389 7.85 18.37 -4.23
CA ARG A 389 8.13 18.87 -5.56
C ARG A 389 8.85 20.20 -5.49
N THR A 390 9.97 20.28 -6.17
CA THR A 390 10.77 21.51 -6.28
C THR A 390 10.15 22.50 -7.25
N PHE A 391 9.52 21.99 -8.32
CA PHE A 391 8.92 22.83 -9.37
C PHE A 391 7.42 22.58 -9.45
N GLN A 392 6.64 23.50 -8.91
CA GLN A 392 5.19 23.53 -9.05
C GLN A 392 4.81 24.63 -10.04
N ARG A 393 3.79 24.38 -10.85
CA ARG A 393 3.14 25.46 -11.61
C ARG A 393 2.31 26.25 -10.60
N GLN A 394 2.58 27.53 -10.43
CA GLN A 394 1.63 28.40 -9.76
C GLN A 394 0.33 28.33 -10.58
N LYS A 395 -0.72 27.79 -10.00
CA LYS A 395 -2.06 28.07 -10.51
C LYS A 395 -2.19 29.59 -10.36
N SER A 396 -2.22 30.30 -11.48
CA SER A 396 -2.67 31.69 -11.44
C SER A 396 -4.04 31.64 -10.76
N THR A 397 -4.11 32.05 -9.52
CA THR A 397 -5.35 32.51 -8.94
C THR A 397 -5.78 33.62 -9.90
N THR A 398 -6.71 33.31 -10.79
CA THR A 398 -7.47 34.37 -11.45
C THR A 398 -7.89 35.26 -10.32
N VAL A 399 -7.27 36.43 -10.26
CA VAL A 399 -7.76 37.53 -9.44
C VAL A 399 -9.22 37.61 -9.88
N VAL A 400 -10.13 37.29 -9.00
CA VAL A 400 -11.55 37.56 -9.21
C VAL A 400 -11.56 39.06 -9.25
N ASP A 401 -11.58 39.61 -10.47
CA ASP A 401 -11.83 41.03 -10.65
C ASP A 401 -13.16 41.28 -9.94
N PHE A 402 -13.06 42.08 -8.91
CA PHE A 402 -14.21 42.49 -8.11
C PHE A 402 -15.01 43.39 -9.03
N ASP A 403 -16.09 42.84 -9.61
CA ASP A 403 -17.05 43.61 -10.39
C ASP A 403 -17.99 44.31 -9.39
N PRO A 404 -17.89 45.67 -9.26
CA PRO A 404 -18.74 46.42 -8.35
C PRO A 404 -20.23 46.34 -8.71
N ASP A 405 -20.56 45.99 -9.96
CA ASP A 405 -21.93 45.91 -10.46
C ASP A 405 -22.67 44.65 -10.02
N MET A 406 -21.96 43.65 -9.50
CA MET A 406 -22.57 42.47 -8.87
C MET A 406 -23.18 42.71 -7.49
N LEU A 407 -23.05 43.92 -6.94
CA LEU A 407 -23.65 44.33 -5.65
C LEU A 407 -25.04 44.98 -5.78
N SER A 408 -25.60 45.06 -6.99
CA SER A 408 -26.98 45.52 -7.15
C SER A 408 -27.94 44.39 -6.81
N TYR A 409 -28.45 44.43 -5.62
CA TYR A 409 -29.48 43.54 -5.10
C TYR A 409 -30.74 43.57 -5.98
N SER A 410 -31.11 42.44 -6.56
CA SER A 410 -32.50 42.08 -6.79
C SER A 410 -32.89 40.99 -5.80
N THR A 411 -33.60 41.36 -4.79
CA THR A 411 -34.40 40.48 -3.92
C THR A 411 -35.47 39.86 -4.77
N ASP A 412 -35.40 38.58 -5.02
CA ASP A 412 -36.42 37.64 -5.44
C ASP A 412 -36.00 36.75 -6.66
N GLU A 413 -34.94 35.94 -6.47
CA GLU A 413 -34.83 34.71 -7.25
C GLU A 413 -33.98 33.70 -6.44
N GLU A 414 -34.53 32.48 -6.30
CA GLU A 414 -33.84 31.35 -5.68
C GLU A 414 -32.50 31.12 -6.35
N PRO A 415 -31.43 30.72 -5.60
CA PRO A 415 -30.12 30.51 -6.17
C PRO A 415 -30.14 29.25 -7.05
N THR A 416 -30.38 29.45 -8.33
CA THR A 416 -30.08 28.47 -9.36
C THR A 416 -28.58 28.22 -9.27
N GLN A 417 -28.20 27.04 -8.78
CA GLN A 417 -26.82 26.57 -8.79
C GLN A 417 -26.35 26.61 -10.25
N SER A 418 -25.56 27.62 -10.59
CA SER A 418 -24.84 27.67 -11.86
C SER A 418 -24.06 26.37 -12.01
N PRO A 419 -24.15 25.67 -13.16
CA PRO A 419 -23.40 24.45 -13.39
C PRO A 419 -21.92 24.80 -13.25
N LYS A 420 -21.22 24.13 -12.31
CA LYS A 420 -19.77 24.23 -12.20
C LYS A 420 -19.21 23.95 -13.58
N LYS A 421 -18.66 24.97 -14.25
CA LYS A 421 -17.90 24.80 -15.50
C LYS A 421 -16.89 23.70 -15.21
N HIS A 422 -17.01 22.57 -15.91
CA HIS A 422 -15.97 21.56 -15.94
C HIS A 422 -14.72 22.25 -16.48
N GLU A 423 -13.71 22.46 -15.61
CA GLU A 423 -12.39 22.88 -16.06
C GLU A 423 -11.93 21.81 -17.05
N GLU A 424 -11.86 22.18 -18.33
CA GLU A 424 -11.28 21.33 -19.37
C GLU A 424 -9.85 20.99 -18.95
N LYS A 425 -9.57 19.72 -18.70
CA LYS A 425 -8.21 19.28 -18.46
C LYS A 425 -7.43 19.41 -19.76
N GLU A 426 -6.49 20.34 -19.79
CA GLU A 426 -5.57 20.50 -20.90
C GLU A 426 -4.84 19.17 -21.17
N ASP A 427 -4.80 18.73 -22.43
CA ASP A 427 -3.97 17.59 -22.86
C ASP A 427 -2.49 17.99 -22.92
N PHE A 428 -1.61 16.99 -22.96
CA PHE A 428 -0.19 17.24 -23.21
C PHE A 428 0.02 17.85 -24.60
N THR A 429 0.85 18.86 -24.67
CA THR A 429 1.28 19.42 -25.97
C THR A 429 2.16 18.41 -26.72
N TYR A 430 2.15 18.46 -28.05
CA TYR A 430 3.00 17.60 -28.89
C TYR A 430 4.47 17.63 -28.47
N ASN A 431 5.01 18.80 -28.14
CA ASN A 431 6.40 18.98 -27.70
C ASN A 431 6.70 18.32 -26.35
N GLU A 432 5.70 18.18 -25.49
CA GLU A 432 5.86 17.49 -24.21
C GLU A 432 5.90 15.97 -24.39
N VAL A 433 5.32 15.43 -25.45
CA VAL A 433 5.14 13.98 -25.64
C VAL A 433 6.10 13.39 -26.67
N LYS A 434 6.57 14.18 -27.66
CA LYS A 434 7.37 13.75 -28.81
C LYS A 434 8.57 12.87 -28.41
N ASP A 435 9.35 13.31 -27.41
CA ASP A 435 10.56 12.60 -26.95
C ASP A 435 10.41 12.11 -25.50
N ALA A 436 9.18 12.00 -24.99
CA ALA A 436 8.94 11.60 -23.62
C ALA A 436 9.29 10.13 -23.39
N ARG A 437 9.96 9.87 -22.27
CA ARG A 437 10.06 8.55 -21.66
C ARG A 437 8.92 8.38 -20.69
N TRP A 438 8.46 7.17 -20.53
CA TRP A 438 7.25 6.88 -19.77
C TRP A 438 7.54 5.96 -18.59
N CYS A 439 6.87 6.23 -17.48
CA CYS A 439 6.76 5.30 -16.37
C CYS A 439 5.42 4.57 -16.49
N PHE A 440 5.47 3.24 -16.54
CA PHE A 440 4.29 2.39 -16.70
C PHE A 440 3.98 1.66 -15.39
N ASP A 441 2.74 1.78 -14.90
CA ASP A 441 2.17 0.85 -13.93
C ASP A 441 1.64 -0.36 -14.69
N THR A 442 2.00 -1.56 -14.25
CA THR A 442 1.59 -2.81 -14.88
C THR A 442 0.61 -3.58 -13.99
N PRO A 443 -0.28 -4.40 -14.58
CA PRO A 443 -1.07 -5.33 -13.80
C PRO A 443 -0.21 -6.17 -12.87
N GLY A 444 -0.73 -6.46 -11.67
CA GLY A 444 -0.03 -7.29 -10.69
C GLY A 444 -0.08 -8.77 -11.06
N ILE A 445 1.02 -9.48 -10.89
CA ILE A 445 1.07 -10.92 -11.10
C ILE A 445 0.35 -11.60 -9.93
N ILE A 446 -0.65 -12.41 -10.24
CA ILE A 446 -1.47 -13.10 -9.23
C ILE A 446 -0.68 -14.29 -8.69
N LYS A 447 -0.67 -14.44 -7.37
CA LYS A 447 -0.15 -15.62 -6.68
C LYS A 447 -1.26 -16.65 -6.57
N GLU A 448 -1.03 -17.84 -7.09
CA GLU A 448 -2.02 -18.92 -7.06
C GLU A 448 -2.24 -19.44 -5.63
N ASN A 449 -1.16 -19.71 -4.89
CA ASN A 449 -1.20 -20.29 -3.54
C ASN A 449 -1.34 -19.22 -2.43
N CYS A 450 -2.22 -18.24 -2.64
CA CYS A 450 -2.43 -17.15 -1.69
C CYS A 450 -3.77 -17.28 -0.98
N VAL A 451 -3.76 -17.22 0.34
CA VAL A 451 -4.99 -17.27 1.16
C VAL A 451 -6.00 -16.17 0.79
N LEU A 452 -5.53 -15.03 0.27
CA LEU A 452 -6.42 -13.94 -0.17
C LEU A 452 -7.36 -14.34 -1.32
N ASN A 453 -7.03 -15.40 -2.06
CA ASN A 453 -7.89 -15.92 -3.14
C ASN A 453 -9.13 -16.63 -2.60
N LEU A 454 -9.09 -17.10 -1.35
CA LEU A 454 -10.17 -17.81 -0.67
C LEU A 454 -11.10 -16.84 0.08
N LEU A 455 -10.71 -15.57 0.24
CA LEU A 455 -11.35 -14.61 1.13
C LEU A 455 -12.32 -13.68 0.40
N THR A 456 -13.35 -13.27 1.12
CA THR A 456 -14.25 -12.20 0.70
C THR A 456 -13.60 -10.83 0.89
N GLU A 457 -14.18 -9.79 0.30
CA GLU A 457 -13.65 -8.43 0.41
C GLU A 457 -13.54 -7.93 1.86
N LYS A 458 -14.54 -8.23 2.68
CA LYS A 458 -14.55 -7.85 4.10
C LYS A 458 -13.41 -8.54 4.87
N GLU A 459 -13.18 -9.81 4.57
CA GLU A 459 -12.11 -10.61 5.17
C GLU A 459 -10.73 -10.14 4.74
N VAL A 460 -10.53 -9.81 3.45
CA VAL A 460 -9.27 -9.26 2.93
C VAL A 460 -8.87 -7.97 3.66
N LYS A 461 -9.83 -7.09 3.99
CA LYS A 461 -9.56 -5.86 4.76
C LYS A 461 -9.10 -6.13 6.20
N LEU A 462 -9.47 -7.27 6.78
CA LEU A 462 -9.01 -7.68 8.11
C LEU A 462 -7.62 -8.31 8.06
N VAL A 463 -7.34 -9.09 7.01
CA VAL A 463 -6.10 -9.87 6.86
C VAL A 463 -4.95 -8.98 6.42
N LEU A 464 -5.15 -8.08 5.45
CA LEU A 464 -4.08 -7.20 4.98
C LEU A 464 -3.83 -6.07 5.99
N PRO A 465 -2.60 -5.92 6.49
CA PRO A 465 -2.28 -4.84 7.41
C PRO A 465 -2.28 -3.50 6.66
N THR A 466 -3.08 -2.55 7.15
CA THR A 466 -3.15 -1.17 6.66
C THR A 466 -2.40 -0.19 7.55
N GLN A 467 -2.01 -0.63 8.75
CA GLN A 467 -1.28 0.15 9.75
C GLN A 467 -0.09 -0.64 10.26
N ALA A 468 0.87 0.07 10.89
CA ALA A 468 2.03 -0.51 11.55
C ALA A 468 1.65 -1.75 12.40
N ILE A 469 2.27 -2.86 12.10
CA ILE A 469 2.00 -4.13 12.78
C ILE A 469 2.61 -4.09 14.18
N VAL A 470 1.78 -4.29 15.20
CA VAL A 470 2.25 -4.43 16.58
C VAL A 470 2.50 -5.91 16.89
N PRO A 471 3.74 -6.33 17.10
CA PRO A 471 4.05 -7.73 17.40
C PRO A 471 3.36 -8.20 18.68
N ARG A 472 2.84 -9.41 18.66
CA ARG A 472 2.17 -10.06 19.81
C ARG A 472 2.96 -11.29 20.19
N THR A 473 3.65 -11.24 21.34
CA THR A 473 4.51 -12.33 21.81
C THR A 473 3.79 -13.16 22.86
N PHE A 474 3.91 -14.46 22.73
CA PHE A 474 3.35 -15.46 23.63
C PHE A 474 4.45 -16.45 24.04
N ILE A 475 4.31 -17.02 25.22
CA ILE A 475 5.14 -18.12 25.68
C ILE A 475 4.29 -19.39 25.70
N LEU A 476 4.67 -20.38 24.92
CA LEU A 476 3.96 -21.66 24.85
C LEU A 476 4.82 -22.76 25.47
N LYS A 477 4.17 -23.73 26.07
CA LYS A 477 4.74 -24.99 26.54
C LYS A 477 4.40 -26.08 25.52
N PRO A 478 5.16 -27.20 25.48
CA PRO A 478 4.74 -28.36 24.71
C PRO A 478 3.29 -28.75 25.05
N GLY A 479 2.51 -29.16 24.05
CA GLY A 479 1.09 -29.44 24.18
C GLY A 479 0.17 -28.21 24.12
N MET A 480 0.68 -27.04 23.76
CA MET A 480 -0.11 -25.82 23.51
C MET A 480 -0.20 -25.48 22.03
N VAL A 481 -1.27 -24.80 21.65
CA VAL A 481 -1.61 -24.44 20.27
C VAL A 481 -1.89 -22.95 20.16
N LEU A 482 -1.39 -22.34 19.09
CA LEU A 482 -1.64 -20.96 18.70
C LEU A 482 -2.47 -20.93 17.42
N PHE A 483 -3.60 -20.23 17.44
CA PHE A 483 -4.41 -19.92 16.26
C PHE A 483 -4.20 -18.46 15.83
N LEU A 484 -3.99 -18.25 14.54
CA LEU A 484 -4.07 -16.94 13.88
C LEU A 484 -5.38 -16.89 13.09
N ALA A 485 -6.42 -16.35 13.70
CA ALA A 485 -7.80 -16.50 13.21
C ALA A 485 -8.13 -17.99 12.96
N ALA A 486 -8.99 -18.32 11.99
CA ALA A 486 -9.13 -19.70 11.52
C ALA A 486 -8.32 -19.94 10.22
N LEU A 487 -7.35 -19.08 9.92
CA LEU A 487 -6.51 -19.16 8.73
C LEU A 487 -5.17 -19.85 8.95
N GLY A 488 -4.73 -19.95 10.20
CA GLY A 488 -3.47 -20.59 10.53
C GLY A 488 -3.47 -21.14 11.96
N ARG A 489 -2.76 -22.24 12.16
CA ARG A 489 -2.58 -22.89 13.45
C ARG A 489 -1.12 -23.33 13.57
N VAL A 490 -0.53 -23.20 14.74
CA VAL A 490 0.80 -23.70 15.09
C VAL A 490 0.71 -24.44 16.40
N ASP A 491 0.98 -25.73 16.35
CA ASP A 491 1.00 -26.64 17.50
C ASP A 491 2.45 -26.80 17.97
N TYR A 492 2.69 -26.64 19.26
CA TYR A 492 3.95 -26.99 19.88
C TYR A 492 3.84 -28.41 20.40
N LEU A 493 4.37 -29.39 19.67
CA LEU A 493 4.23 -30.81 19.97
C LEU A 493 5.21 -31.25 21.04
N GLU A 494 6.51 -31.14 20.79
CA GLU A 494 7.59 -31.62 21.63
C GLU A 494 8.69 -30.61 21.86
N GLY A 495 9.29 -30.60 23.03
CA GLY A 495 10.38 -29.76 23.48
C GLY A 495 10.53 -29.86 24.99
N GLU A 496 11.68 -29.49 25.52
CA GLU A 496 11.93 -29.56 26.97
C GLU A 496 11.47 -28.31 27.72
N LYS A 497 11.59 -27.12 27.06
CA LYS A 497 11.37 -25.83 27.69
C LYS A 497 10.27 -25.03 26.96
N PRO A 498 9.66 -24.06 27.65
CA PRO A 498 8.75 -23.11 26.95
C PRO A 498 9.50 -22.28 25.92
N ALA A 499 8.88 -22.07 24.75
CA ALA A 499 9.41 -21.25 23.68
C ALA A 499 8.54 -19.99 23.45
N TRP A 500 9.13 -18.95 22.81
CA TRP A 500 8.42 -17.71 22.50
C TRP A 500 7.95 -17.72 21.04
N PHE A 501 6.67 -17.42 20.88
CA PHE A 501 6.00 -17.31 19.58
C PHE A 501 5.56 -15.87 19.40
N THR A 502 6.20 -15.15 18.47
CA THR A 502 5.86 -13.76 18.18
C THR A 502 5.10 -13.67 16.87
N VAL A 503 3.81 -13.32 16.98
CA VAL A 503 2.92 -13.17 15.82
C VAL A 503 3.12 -11.78 15.20
N VAL A 504 3.44 -11.75 13.91
CA VAL A 504 3.53 -10.56 13.07
C VAL A 504 2.48 -10.66 11.97
N ALA A 505 1.32 -10.08 12.22
CA ALA A 505 0.14 -10.13 11.36
C ALA A 505 -0.71 -8.87 11.58
N SER A 506 -1.74 -8.67 10.75
CA SER A 506 -2.68 -7.56 10.92
C SER A 506 -3.16 -7.45 12.38
N ASN A 507 -3.20 -6.24 12.92
CA ASN A 507 -3.69 -5.97 14.27
C ASN A 507 -5.19 -6.33 14.44
N LEU A 508 -5.91 -6.51 13.34
CA LEU A 508 -7.34 -6.85 13.31
C LEU A 508 -7.61 -8.36 13.37
N LEU A 509 -6.58 -9.20 13.15
CA LEU A 509 -6.69 -10.65 13.24
C LEU A 509 -6.57 -11.08 14.70
N PRO A 510 -7.50 -11.89 15.24
CA PRO A 510 -7.38 -12.43 16.59
C PRO A 510 -6.29 -13.51 16.65
N VAL A 511 -5.65 -13.61 17.82
CA VAL A 511 -4.76 -14.73 18.17
C VAL A 511 -5.35 -15.41 19.37
N HIS A 512 -5.52 -16.72 19.28
CA HIS A 512 -6.06 -17.52 20.37
C HIS A 512 -5.10 -18.66 20.74
N ILE A 513 -4.98 -18.94 22.04
CA ILE A 513 -4.10 -19.98 22.56
C ILE A 513 -4.94 -20.96 23.36
N THR A 514 -4.71 -22.25 23.14
CA THR A 514 -5.40 -23.35 23.83
C THR A 514 -4.47 -24.54 24.03
N ALA A 515 -4.93 -25.54 24.77
CA ALA A 515 -4.25 -26.82 24.86
C ALA A 515 -4.48 -27.65 23.58
N LEU A 516 -3.52 -28.48 23.22
CA LEU A 516 -3.58 -29.35 22.03
C LEU A 516 -4.82 -30.27 22.07
N SER A 517 -5.15 -30.80 23.24
CA SER A 517 -6.35 -31.65 23.45
C SER A 517 -7.67 -30.96 23.07
N ASN A 518 -7.74 -29.65 23.19
CA ASN A 518 -8.95 -28.86 22.94
C ASN A 518 -8.94 -28.17 21.57
N ALA A 519 -7.84 -28.21 20.84
CA ALA A 519 -7.61 -27.41 19.63
C ALA A 519 -8.63 -27.72 18.53
N ASP A 520 -8.89 -29.00 18.27
CA ASP A 520 -9.81 -29.42 17.20
C ASP A 520 -11.26 -29.11 17.54
N ALA A 521 -11.65 -29.31 18.81
CA ALA A 521 -12.98 -28.95 19.29
C ALA A 521 -13.21 -27.43 19.22
N LEU A 522 -12.21 -26.63 19.60
CA LEU A 522 -12.26 -25.18 19.53
C LEU A 522 -12.37 -24.71 18.07
N TYR A 523 -11.54 -25.25 17.17
CA TYR A 523 -11.59 -24.91 15.74
C TYR A 523 -12.96 -25.25 15.16
N LYS A 524 -13.45 -26.45 15.37
CA LYS A 524 -14.76 -26.91 14.88
C LYS A 524 -15.92 -26.03 15.38
N LYS A 525 -15.84 -25.55 16.62
CA LYS A 525 -16.88 -24.74 17.25
C LYS A 525 -16.81 -23.25 16.80
N HIS A 526 -15.62 -22.69 16.62
CA HIS A 526 -15.42 -21.24 16.50
C HIS A 526 -14.90 -20.77 15.15
N ALA A 527 -14.56 -21.69 14.23
CA ALA A 527 -14.25 -21.28 12.85
C ALA A 527 -15.52 -20.71 12.20
N GLY A 528 -15.38 -19.58 11.53
CA GLY A 528 -16.50 -18.86 10.94
C GLY A 528 -17.25 -17.93 11.91
N GLN A 529 -16.90 -17.92 13.21
CA GLN A 529 -17.54 -17.13 14.27
C GLN A 529 -16.60 -16.06 14.84
N ASP A 530 -17.11 -15.22 15.74
CA ASP A 530 -16.42 -14.03 16.26
C ASP A 530 -15.08 -14.30 16.94
N LEU A 531 -14.89 -15.46 17.60
CA LEU A 531 -13.65 -15.77 18.30
C LEU A 531 -12.45 -15.88 17.35
N LEU A 532 -12.60 -16.62 16.24
CA LEU A 532 -11.58 -16.78 15.22
C LEU A 532 -11.77 -15.82 14.05
N LYS A 533 -12.94 -15.21 13.90
CA LYS A 533 -13.31 -14.06 13.08
C LYS A 533 -13.18 -14.22 11.55
N VAL A 534 -12.13 -14.86 11.05
CA VAL A 534 -11.87 -15.04 9.61
C VAL A 534 -11.59 -16.52 9.37
N PRO A 535 -12.33 -17.18 8.43
CA PRO A 535 -13.41 -16.69 7.57
C PRO A 535 -14.66 -16.25 8.34
N MET A 536 -15.53 -15.46 7.69
CA MET A 536 -16.79 -14.97 8.23
C MET A 536 -17.96 -15.72 7.58
N GLY A 537 -19.06 -15.94 8.31
CA GLY A 537 -20.28 -16.54 7.74
C GLY A 537 -20.66 -17.90 8.31
N GLY A 538 -20.10 -18.29 9.46
CA GLY A 538 -20.53 -19.46 10.21
C GLY A 538 -20.27 -20.80 9.54
N GLU A 539 -21.08 -21.81 9.90
CA GLU A 539 -20.91 -23.19 9.43
C GLU A 539 -21.10 -23.35 7.92
N GLU A 540 -22.00 -22.59 7.30
CA GLU A 540 -22.22 -22.64 5.83
C GLU A 540 -20.97 -22.22 5.08
N ARG A 541 -20.33 -21.15 5.50
CA ARG A 541 -19.08 -20.69 4.91
C ARG A 541 -17.95 -21.71 5.12
N MET A 542 -17.89 -22.35 6.27
CA MET A 542 -16.85 -23.32 6.60
C MET A 542 -17.01 -24.65 5.86
N LYS A 543 -18.18 -25.00 5.36
CA LYS A 543 -18.38 -26.17 4.48
C LYS A 543 -17.69 -26.00 3.12
N GLU A 544 -17.64 -24.76 2.61
CA GLU A 544 -17.00 -24.42 1.34
C GLU A 544 -15.53 -24.04 1.48
N PHE A 545 -15.10 -23.68 2.70
CA PHE A 545 -13.73 -23.22 2.96
C PHE A 545 -12.79 -24.42 3.07
N PRO A 546 -11.62 -24.40 2.40
CA PRO A 546 -10.67 -25.49 2.43
C PRO A 546 -10.23 -25.84 3.87
N HIS A 547 -10.11 -27.13 4.16
CA HIS A 547 -9.64 -27.61 5.46
C HIS A 547 -8.16 -27.26 5.66
N LEU A 548 -7.74 -27.22 6.93
CA LEU A 548 -6.35 -26.98 7.30
C LEU A 548 -5.49 -28.22 7.03
N VAL A 549 -4.36 -28.05 6.35
CA VAL A 549 -3.38 -29.11 6.05
C VAL A 549 -2.15 -28.91 6.92
N PRO A 550 -1.68 -29.97 7.64
CA PRO A 550 -0.51 -29.89 8.49
C PRO A 550 0.81 -29.98 7.74
N GLN A 551 1.85 -29.37 8.32
CA GLN A 551 3.25 -29.54 7.95
C GLN A 551 4.07 -29.60 9.24
N ASP A 552 4.87 -30.65 9.40
CA ASP A 552 5.78 -30.80 10.53
C ASP A 552 7.05 -29.99 10.31
N ILE A 553 7.55 -29.37 11.37
CA ILE A 553 8.69 -28.45 11.36
C ILE A 553 9.53 -28.73 12.59
N THR A 554 10.79 -29.07 12.38
CA THR A 554 11.77 -29.23 13.45
C THR A 554 12.72 -28.06 13.45
N LEU A 555 12.88 -27.37 14.58
CA LEU A 555 13.75 -26.21 14.74
C LEU A 555 14.74 -26.45 15.86
N LYS A 556 15.99 -25.99 15.67
CA LYS A 556 17.02 -26.02 16.71
C LYS A 556 17.21 -24.63 17.29
N GLY A 557 17.01 -24.46 18.59
CA GLY A 557 17.12 -23.18 19.29
C GLY A 557 18.52 -22.58 19.23
N ILE A 558 18.59 -21.25 19.12
CA ILE A 558 19.83 -20.47 19.06
C ILE A 558 19.96 -19.48 20.23
N GLY A 559 19.00 -19.52 21.17
CA GLY A 559 18.98 -18.65 22.34
C GLY A 559 17.66 -17.90 22.52
N THR A 560 17.55 -17.14 23.61
CA THR A 560 16.30 -16.45 24.02
C THR A 560 16.10 -15.07 23.41
N THR A 561 17.09 -14.56 22.69
CA THR A 561 17.12 -13.20 22.13
C THR A 561 16.80 -13.16 20.65
N GLU A 562 17.17 -14.21 19.92
CA GLU A 562 16.99 -14.31 18.47
C GLU A 562 15.96 -15.36 18.11
N ALA A 563 15.12 -15.04 17.13
CA ALA A 563 14.22 -16.00 16.52
C ALA A 563 15.02 -16.95 15.61
N VAL A 564 14.67 -18.23 15.66
CA VAL A 564 15.28 -19.29 14.84
C VAL A 564 14.74 -19.20 13.41
N ALA A 565 13.41 -19.15 13.31
CA ALA A 565 12.70 -19.17 12.03
C ALA A 565 11.40 -18.38 12.12
N ASP A 566 10.87 -18.01 10.97
CA ASP A 566 9.52 -17.51 10.79
C ASP A 566 8.66 -18.59 10.11
N ILE A 567 7.55 -18.97 10.74
CA ILE A 567 6.53 -19.81 10.14
C ILE A 567 5.52 -18.89 9.44
N LYS A 568 5.63 -18.75 8.13
CA LYS A 568 4.78 -17.87 7.32
C LYS A 568 3.51 -18.62 6.91
N LEU A 569 2.36 -18.08 7.32
CA LEU A 569 1.03 -18.62 7.08
C LEU A 569 0.41 -17.91 5.86
N SER A 570 0.91 -18.19 4.66
CA SER A 570 0.53 -17.49 3.44
C SER A 570 0.59 -15.95 3.62
N SER A 571 -0.39 -15.20 3.14
CA SER A 571 -0.49 -13.73 3.32
C SER A 571 -1.23 -13.31 4.60
N ALA A 572 -1.57 -14.22 5.51
CA ALA A 572 -2.18 -13.87 6.79
C ALA A 572 -1.16 -13.29 7.79
N GLY A 573 0.13 -13.56 7.60
CA GLY A 573 1.22 -13.15 8.46
C GLY A 573 2.17 -14.30 8.76
N TRP A 574 2.99 -14.13 9.81
CA TRP A 574 3.90 -15.19 10.24
C TRP A 574 4.05 -15.22 11.76
N VAL A 575 4.56 -16.33 12.23
CA VAL A 575 4.91 -16.56 13.64
C VAL A 575 6.42 -16.76 13.71
N ALA A 576 7.13 -15.84 14.35
CA ALA A 576 8.55 -15.98 14.64
C ALA A 576 8.74 -16.83 15.89
N VAL A 577 9.54 -17.88 15.80
CA VAL A 577 9.82 -18.84 16.88
C VAL A 577 11.19 -18.53 17.47
N THR A 578 11.23 -18.38 18.81
CA THR A 578 12.49 -18.19 19.58
C THR A 578 12.55 -19.30 20.62
N ALA A 579 13.60 -20.10 20.64
CA ALA A 579 13.80 -21.21 21.55
C ALA A 579 15.15 -21.12 22.24
N HIS A 580 15.29 -21.78 23.40
CA HIS A 580 16.56 -21.83 24.13
C HIS A 580 17.65 -22.47 23.28
N GLU A 581 18.88 -22.12 23.57
CA GLU A 581 20.05 -22.64 22.87
C GLU A 581 20.11 -24.17 22.93
N GLU A 582 20.44 -24.79 21.79
CA GLU A 582 20.53 -26.24 21.58
C GLU A 582 19.22 -27.03 21.80
N GLU A 583 18.11 -26.36 22.11
CA GLU A 583 16.82 -27.02 22.30
C GLU A 583 16.20 -27.41 20.95
N GLU A 584 15.80 -28.66 20.81
CA GLU A 584 15.03 -29.13 19.66
C GLU A 584 13.54 -28.93 19.91
N VAL A 585 12.86 -28.24 18.99
CA VAL A 585 11.47 -27.87 19.07
C VAL A 585 10.73 -28.50 17.90
N LEU A 586 9.81 -29.43 18.18
CA LEU A 586 8.94 -30.02 17.17
C LEU A 586 7.62 -29.28 17.12
N LEU A 587 7.32 -28.71 15.97
CA LEU A 587 6.12 -27.94 15.69
C LEU A 587 5.31 -28.59 14.56
N ARG A 588 4.01 -28.38 14.57
CA ARG A 588 3.12 -28.68 13.44
C ARG A 588 2.34 -27.43 13.07
N ALA A 589 2.57 -26.91 11.88
CA ALA A 589 1.88 -25.73 11.39
C ALA A 589 0.83 -26.11 10.34
N TYR A 590 -0.26 -25.35 10.30
CA TYR A 590 -1.38 -25.61 9.41
C TYR A 590 -1.79 -24.35 8.66
N THR A 591 -2.13 -24.53 7.39
CA THR A 591 -2.77 -23.52 6.54
C THR A 591 -3.89 -24.14 5.71
N PRO A 592 -4.86 -23.36 5.20
CA PRO A 592 -5.89 -23.88 4.32
C PRO A 592 -5.30 -24.58 3.10
N GLN A 593 -5.87 -25.70 2.70
CA GLN A 593 -5.44 -26.46 1.54
C GLN A 593 -5.32 -25.57 0.30
N GLY A 594 -4.23 -25.74 -0.45
CA GLY A 594 -3.93 -24.91 -1.64
C GLY A 594 -3.28 -23.57 -1.32
N THR A 595 -2.99 -23.28 -0.04
CA THR A 595 -2.25 -22.05 0.34
C THR A 595 -0.83 -22.39 0.80
N ALA A 596 0.11 -21.47 0.55
CA ALA A 596 1.51 -21.68 0.89
C ALA A 596 1.75 -21.55 2.40
N LEU A 597 2.45 -22.55 2.97
CA LEU A 597 3.11 -22.48 4.27
C LEU A 597 4.62 -22.49 3.99
N VAL A 598 5.35 -21.51 4.53
CA VAL A 598 6.80 -21.38 4.28
C VAL A 598 7.53 -21.17 5.58
N VAL A 599 8.54 -22.00 5.82
CA VAL A 599 9.50 -21.79 6.90
C VAL A 599 10.62 -20.92 6.35
N ARG A 600 10.81 -19.75 6.95
CA ARG A 600 11.82 -18.78 6.54
C ARG A 600 12.99 -18.81 7.52
N GLU A 601 14.08 -19.35 7.07
CA GLU A 601 15.38 -19.36 7.74
C GLU A 601 16.41 -18.67 6.84
N PRO A 602 17.06 -17.66 7.37
CA PRO A 602 16.89 -17.01 8.66
C PRO A 602 15.65 -16.07 8.67
N PRO A 603 15.10 -15.75 9.87
CA PRO A 603 13.89 -14.93 10.01
C PRO A 603 14.08 -13.51 9.48
N LEU A 604 12.96 -12.85 9.10
CA LEU A 604 12.99 -11.49 8.57
C LEU A 604 13.39 -10.46 9.63
N LEU A 605 12.89 -10.64 10.85
CA LEU A 605 13.15 -9.80 12.02
C LEU A 605 13.69 -10.68 13.16
N PRO A 606 15.01 -10.94 13.20
CA PRO A 606 15.60 -11.89 14.16
C PRO A 606 15.31 -11.53 15.63
N TYR A 607 15.31 -10.24 15.96
CA TYR A 607 15.18 -9.78 17.35
C TYR A 607 13.74 -9.38 17.70
N ILE A 608 12.73 -9.84 16.95
CA ILE A 608 11.34 -9.42 17.12
C ILE A 608 10.78 -9.79 18.50
N SER A 609 11.26 -10.88 19.11
CA SER A 609 10.86 -11.30 20.46
C SER A 609 11.23 -10.28 21.54
N ALA A 610 12.25 -9.43 21.30
CA ALA A 610 12.64 -8.36 22.22
C ALA A 610 11.65 -7.16 22.17
N VAL A 611 10.85 -7.04 21.12
CA VAL A 611 9.82 -6.00 20.97
C VAL A 611 8.55 -6.44 21.72
N ARG A 612 8.65 -6.64 23.02
CA ARG A 612 7.53 -7.02 23.88
C ARG A 612 7.51 -6.18 25.15
N GLY A 613 6.36 -6.05 25.78
CA GLY A 613 6.23 -5.45 27.11
C GLY A 613 6.41 -6.48 28.24
N ALA A 614 5.96 -6.14 29.42
CA ALA A 614 5.99 -7.03 30.57
C ALA A 614 5.07 -8.24 30.34
N ARG A 615 5.41 -9.39 30.94
CA ARG A 615 4.57 -10.57 30.94
C ARG A 615 3.26 -10.31 31.69
N ILE A 616 2.16 -10.80 31.19
CA ILE A 616 0.87 -10.73 31.86
C ILE A 616 0.80 -11.89 32.85
N GLY A 617 0.53 -11.61 34.14
CA GLY A 617 0.39 -12.65 35.17
C GLY A 617 -0.68 -13.68 34.80
N HIS A 618 -0.43 -14.95 35.08
CA HIS A 618 -1.33 -16.08 34.82
C HIS A 618 -1.78 -16.24 33.34
N SER A 619 -1.03 -15.63 32.39
CA SER A 619 -1.31 -15.71 30.95
C SER A 619 -0.07 -16.16 30.17
N ALA A 620 -0.29 -16.76 29.00
CA ALA A 620 0.76 -17.02 28.02
C ALA A 620 1.24 -15.73 27.31
N ALA A 621 0.48 -14.64 27.39
CA ALA A 621 0.71 -13.42 26.62
C ALA A 621 1.65 -12.42 27.32
N TYR A 622 2.36 -11.65 26.49
CA TYR A 622 3.05 -10.43 26.90
C TYR A 622 2.22 -9.19 26.51
N ARG A 623 2.39 -8.09 27.26
CA ARG A 623 1.83 -6.80 26.88
C ARG A 623 2.44 -6.38 25.54
N THR A 624 1.62 -5.88 24.63
CA THR A 624 2.08 -5.34 23.37
C THR A 624 2.84 -4.03 23.61
N LYS A 625 3.96 -3.85 22.90
CA LYS A 625 4.73 -2.62 22.90
C LYS A 625 4.86 -2.12 21.47
N ARG A 626 4.37 -0.93 21.21
CA ARG A 626 4.55 -0.29 19.89
C ARG A 626 5.85 0.50 19.91
N PRO A 627 6.82 0.20 19.05
CA PRO A 627 8.00 1.04 18.86
C PRO A 627 7.64 2.44 18.37
N PRO A 628 8.47 3.45 18.66
CA PRO A 628 8.27 4.80 18.15
C PRO A 628 8.41 4.86 16.63
N SER A 629 7.68 5.77 16.00
CA SER A 629 7.82 6.04 14.57
C SER A 629 9.02 6.95 14.32
N LEU A 630 9.76 6.68 13.24
CA LEU A 630 10.93 7.44 12.81
C LEU A 630 10.56 8.23 11.55
N VAL A 631 10.93 9.51 11.53
CA VAL A 631 10.70 10.39 10.39
C VAL A 631 12.03 10.63 9.68
N GLU A 632 12.05 10.36 8.37
CA GLU A 632 13.19 10.63 7.50
C GLU A 632 13.27 12.14 7.22
N ASN A 633 14.49 12.66 7.12
CA ASN A 633 14.75 14.06 6.75
C ASN A 633 14.12 15.11 7.69
N LEU A 634 14.11 14.82 8.99
CA LEU A 634 13.76 15.77 10.05
C LEU A 634 14.78 15.68 11.19
N LYS A 635 15.24 16.83 11.68
CA LYS A 635 16.05 16.84 12.90
C LYS A 635 15.17 16.48 14.09
N ILE A 636 15.57 15.45 14.83
CA ILE A 636 14.97 15.14 16.13
C ILE A 636 15.44 16.23 17.09
N THR A 637 14.55 17.08 17.55
CA THR A 637 14.81 17.95 18.71
C THR A 637 15.04 17.03 19.90
N GLY A 638 16.30 16.89 20.32
CA GLY A 638 16.64 16.13 21.51
C GLY A 638 15.81 16.71 22.69
N ARG A 639 14.97 15.88 23.28
CA ARG A 639 14.52 16.17 24.65
C ARG A 639 15.78 16.18 25.52
N ARG A 640 16.16 17.37 25.97
CA ARG A 640 17.08 17.56 27.11
C ARG A 640 16.50 16.92 28.35
#